data_0d8b9a41508559d29213896d895a5704
#
_entry.id   0d8b9a41508559d29213896d895a5704
#
_cell.length_a   1.000
_cell.length_b   1.000
_cell.length_c   1.000
_cell.angle_alpha   90.00
_cell.angle_beta   90.00
_cell.angle_gamma   90.00
#
_symmetry.space_group_name_H-M   'P 1'
#
loop_
_entity.id
_entity.type
_entity.pdbx_description
1 polymer ?
#
loop_
_entity_poly.entity_id
_entity_poly.type
_entity_poly.pdbx_seq_one_letter_code
_entity_poly.pdbx_strand_id
1 'polypeptide(L)'
;MCIFAKRTDKKRGMTKAFILSALTMLLSFSVNAQTTVLADFENGLTGKLKIGTDYSSELFKMVPKVMSNPDKTGINTSRKCVGATNVANAGWWKNFLILELRTPVTIDDDNCFLSMLAYRSIQPKDMRIGFNTYEEKGQIFQGKLSQDATWQELTFNLEDFYGKRLQKIYIILSCNWSDPTSGWDEATYCFDDIRLSGADPLPDASATIDASVSYQTIQDFGASDCWTTEFIGDYFSEAEKAKGAKWLFSQQMDENGNPEGIGLSCWRVNVGAGSATQGSNSNIEEEIHRTECFLNQDGTYDWTRQDGQQWFMQQAKEYGVEHFLLFSNSPPIYFTKNGKANANNQNISCNLKTTCFDDFAEFLATVAQHFSDEGYNITYIDPVNEPQYDWKSGQEGSPWENSNISSLAKQLERSITSRGLNSKILIPEAGSLTCLYAGTSPRDNKQIEAFWKRSSSTYIGGLTSLAPVAAGHGYWTVGSDELLREVREKVRDEAAKYGVEVMQTEWSMLDDPPSTSAGFPSSYSEATKMSIALYMGKLIQCDLCIGNMVAWSYWTAFAQEKWGQKNRFHLIRVNTTGDTGEESNGDLKDGGTLTADKNLWVLGNFSRFIRPGFKRISLEGADEMDALLGSAWMSPDESEVVAVFVNLSAGRRKLDLSMASGYAEKVRTYVTDRGRNLQLDTSLQNLHNMELPARSVVTVVISLEDATGIAAAPEQRKGHPVYDLQGRRIANPQKGIYIAGDRKLMLK
;
A
#
# COMPACT_ATOMS: atom_id res chain seq x y z
N MET A 1 -41.27 27.93 -10.91
CA MET A 1 -41.67 28.99 -11.80
C MET A 1 -40.63 29.10 -12.89
N CYS A 2 -40.89 28.47 -13.91
CA CYS A 2 -40.86 28.70 -15.36
C CYS A 2 -40.46 30.10 -15.84
N ILE A 3 -39.64 30.15 -16.90
CA ILE A 3 -39.91 30.71 -18.25
C ILE A 3 -38.53 30.79 -18.95
N PHE A 4 -38.22 29.97 -19.97
CA PHE A 4 -38.39 30.14 -21.44
C PHE A 4 -37.93 31.51 -21.97
N ALA A 5 -37.10 31.62 -22.97
CA ALA A 5 -37.23 31.27 -24.38
C ALA A 5 -35.99 31.65 -25.20
N LYS A 6 -35.67 30.85 -26.17
CA LYS A 6 -35.77 30.89 -27.65
C LYS A 6 -34.57 31.50 -28.41
N ARG A 7 -33.99 30.58 -29.15
CA ARG A 7 -33.59 30.53 -30.60
C ARG A 7 -33.55 31.80 -31.44
N THR A 8 -32.47 31.95 -32.17
CA THR A 8 -32.54 32.25 -33.63
C THR A 8 -31.34 31.68 -34.39
N ASP A 9 -31.64 30.93 -35.44
CA ASP A 9 -30.76 30.45 -36.50
C ASP A 9 -30.26 31.61 -37.40
N LYS A 10 -29.03 31.45 -37.94
CA LYS A 10 -28.74 31.90 -39.30
C LYS A 10 -27.65 31.04 -39.98
N LYS A 11 -28.08 30.40 -41.06
CA LYS A 11 -27.26 29.68 -42.08
C LYS A 11 -26.46 30.67 -42.94
N ARG A 12 -25.30 30.19 -43.40
CA ARG A 12 -24.64 30.31 -44.73
C ARG A 12 -23.13 30.20 -44.51
N GLY A 13 -22.36 29.48 -45.30
CA GLY A 13 -22.43 28.83 -46.59
C GLY A 13 -21.17 27.99 -46.84
N MET A 14 -21.31 27.05 -47.71
CA MET A 14 -20.31 26.06 -48.13
C MET A 14 -19.05 26.66 -48.77
N THR A 15 -17.87 26.14 -48.41
CA THR A 15 -16.81 25.95 -49.45
C THR A 15 -16.10 24.61 -49.18
N LYS A 16 -16.14 23.73 -50.14
CA LYS A 16 -15.47 22.46 -50.16
C LYS A 16 -13.97 22.68 -50.44
N ALA A 17 -13.13 22.21 -49.54
CA ALA A 17 -11.73 21.93 -49.86
C ALA A 17 -11.49 20.45 -49.71
N PHE A 18 -11.25 19.75 -50.79
CA PHE A 18 -10.75 18.40 -50.84
C PHE A 18 -9.29 18.40 -50.36
N ILE A 19 -9.01 17.77 -49.22
CA ILE A 19 -7.67 17.37 -48.86
C ILE A 19 -7.61 15.87 -48.92
N LEU A 20 -6.82 15.41 -49.90
CA LEU A 20 -6.42 14.04 -50.10
C LEU A 20 -5.42 13.68 -48.98
N SER A 21 -5.86 13.04 -47.90
CA SER A 21 -4.94 12.47 -46.93
C SER A 21 -4.63 11.04 -47.31
N ALA A 22 -3.39 10.82 -47.67
CA ALA A 22 -2.81 9.49 -47.90
C ALA A 22 -2.96 8.67 -46.60
N LEU A 23 -3.73 7.59 -46.70
CA LEU A 23 -3.87 6.60 -45.65
C LEU A 23 -2.57 5.75 -45.64
N THR A 24 -1.61 6.18 -44.79
CA THR A 24 -0.49 5.30 -44.45
C THR A 24 -1.06 4.31 -43.43
N MET A 25 -1.37 3.10 -43.92
CA MET A 25 -1.57 1.94 -43.02
C MET A 25 -0.25 1.67 -42.33
N LEU A 26 -0.07 2.23 -41.11
CA LEU A 26 0.81 1.64 -40.13
C LEU A 26 0.13 0.34 -39.69
N LEU A 27 0.63 -0.79 -40.19
CA LEU A 27 0.43 -2.09 -39.58
C LEU A 27 1.12 -2.03 -38.20
N SER A 28 0.40 -1.58 -37.19
CA SER A 28 0.75 -1.89 -35.81
C SER A 28 0.57 -3.40 -35.66
N PHE A 29 1.68 -4.13 -35.65
CA PHE A 29 1.67 -5.47 -35.09
C PHE A 29 1.36 -5.30 -33.60
N SER A 30 0.10 -5.41 -33.21
CA SER A 30 -0.26 -5.68 -31.81
C SER A 30 0.33 -7.04 -31.49
N VAL A 31 1.34 -7.07 -30.63
CA VAL A 31 1.79 -8.31 -29.99
C VAL A 31 0.67 -8.64 -28.99
N ASN A 32 -0.31 -9.42 -29.44
CA ASN A 32 -1.36 -9.90 -28.55
C ASN A 32 -0.71 -10.77 -27.46
N ALA A 33 -1.21 -10.69 -26.24
CA ALA A 33 -0.79 -11.57 -25.15
C ALA A 33 -0.88 -13.03 -25.59
N GLN A 34 0.12 -13.81 -25.23
CA GLN A 34 0.13 -15.24 -25.55
C GLN A 34 -1.01 -15.91 -24.80
N THR A 35 -1.85 -16.67 -25.52
CA THR A 35 -2.98 -17.38 -24.94
C THR A 35 -2.71 -18.88 -24.95
N THR A 36 -2.76 -19.50 -23.78
CA THR A 36 -2.65 -20.95 -23.59
C THR A 36 -4.05 -21.56 -23.46
N VAL A 37 -4.54 -22.20 -24.53
CA VAL A 37 -5.82 -22.91 -24.48
C VAL A 37 -5.68 -24.20 -23.69
N LEU A 38 -6.41 -24.28 -22.55
CA LEU A 38 -6.48 -25.46 -21.70
C LEU A 38 -7.51 -26.46 -22.24
N ALA A 39 -8.69 -25.99 -22.67
CA ALA A 39 -9.74 -26.81 -23.23
C ALA A 39 -10.72 -26.02 -24.08
N ASP A 40 -11.02 -26.52 -25.30
CA ASP A 40 -12.07 -26.06 -26.19
C ASP A 40 -13.15 -27.13 -26.45
N PHE A 41 -12.95 -28.33 -25.96
CA PHE A 41 -13.81 -29.51 -26.06
C PHE A 41 -14.25 -29.93 -27.48
N GLU A 42 -13.93 -29.24 -28.54
CA GLU A 42 -14.36 -29.53 -29.91
C GLU A 42 -13.93 -30.93 -30.37
N ASN A 43 -12.73 -31.34 -29.98
CA ASN A 43 -12.17 -32.65 -30.28
C ASN A 43 -12.31 -33.65 -29.12
N GLY A 44 -13.23 -33.36 -28.16
CA GLY A 44 -13.38 -34.10 -26.93
C GLY A 44 -12.29 -33.73 -25.90
N LEU A 45 -12.00 -34.62 -24.97
CA LEU A 45 -10.90 -34.45 -24.03
C LEU A 45 -9.59 -34.72 -24.78
N THR A 46 -8.86 -33.66 -25.07
CA THR A 46 -7.45 -33.80 -25.48
C THR A 46 -6.68 -34.42 -24.34
N GLY A 47 -5.56 -35.12 -24.61
CA GLY A 47 -4.74 -35.77 -23.58
C GLY A 47 -4.21 -34.84 -22.46
N LYS A 48 -4.58 -33.54 -22.46
CA LYS A 48 -4.14 -32.50 -21.51
C LYS A 48 -5.03 -32.37 -20.29
N LEU A 49 -6.31 -32.83 -20.35
CA LEU A 49 -7.29 -32.57 -19.29
C LEU A 49 -8.04 -33.84 -18.91
N LYS A 50 -8.33 -34.00 -17.62
CA LYS A 50 -9.30 -34.96 -17.09
C LYS A 50 -10.51 -34.21 -16.52
N ILE A 51 -11.69 -34.77 -16.68
CA ILE A 51 -12.92 -34.29 -16.05
C ILE A 51 -13.34 -35.28 -14.97
N GLY A 52 -13.78 -34.80 -13.84
CA GLY A 52 -14.20 -35.64 -12.73
C GLY A 52 -15.07 -34.93 -11.71
N THR A 53 -15.32 -35.63 -10.63
CA THR A 53 -15.91 -35.14 -9.40
C THR A 53 -15.28 -35.92 -8.25
N ASP A 54 -15.00 -35.24 -7.11
CA ASP A 54 -14.43 -35.90 -5.92
C ASP A 54 -15.50 -36.56 -5.04
N TYR A 55 -16.80 -36.38 -5.35
CA TYR A 55 -17.92 -36.83 -4.54
C TYR A 55 -18.88 -37.74 -5.30
N SER A 56 -19.79 -38.33 -4.54
CA SER A 56 -20.76 -39.29 -5.06
C SER A 56 -21.52 -38.76 -6.29
N SER A 57 -21.60 -39.61 -7.32
CA SER A 57 -22.37 -39.33 -8.53
C SER A 57 -23.86 -39.06 -8.26
N GLU A 58 -24.36 -39.45 -7.09
CA GLU A 58 -25.77 -39.25 -6.66
C GLU A 58 -26.18 -37.76 -6.55
N LEU A 59 -25.19 -36.85 -6.44
CA LEU A 59 -25.45 -35.42 -6.38
C LEU A 59 -25.60 -34.78 -7.77
N PHE A 60 -25.42 -35.56 -8.80
CA PHE A 60 -25.58 -35.12 -10.19
C PHE A 60 -26.73 -35.89 -10.86
N LYS A 61 -27.63 -35.16 -11.47
CA LYS A 61 -28.57 -35.76 -12.44
C LYS A 61 -27.82 -36.10 -13.75
N MET A 62 -26.85 -35.29 -14.07
CA MET A 62 -25.89 -35.58 -15.12
C MET A 62 -24.47 -35.31 -14.62
N VAL A 63 -23.65 -36.35 -14.46
CA VAL A 63 -22.25 -36.23 -14.06
C VAL A 63 -21.44 -35.42 -15.09
N PRO A 64 -20.37 -34.76 -14.68
CA PRO A 64 -19.52 -33.99 -15.60
C PRO A 64 -19.05 -34.78 -16.81
N LYS A 65 -19.38 -34.30 -18.01
CA LYS A 65 -18.98 -34.92 -19.29
C LYS A 65 -18.94 -33.90 -20.42
N VAL A 66 -18.23 -34.24 -21.51
CA VAL A 66 -18.35 -33.50 -22.76
C VAL A 66 -19.71 -33.75 -23.37
N MET A 67 -20.40 -32.70 -23.78
CA MET A 67 -21.73 -32.72 -24.36
C MET A 67 -21.87 -31.73 -25.53
N SER A 68 -23.00 -31.76 -26.22
CA SER A 68 -23.32 -30.74 -27.20
C SER A 68 -23.54 -29.40 -26.56
N ASN A 69 -23.01 -28.32 -27.15
CA ASN A 69 -23.25 -26.96 -26.72
C ASN A 69 -24.77 -26.67 -26.74
N PRO A 70 -25.38 -26.25 -25.61
CA PRO A 70 -26.82 -26.01 -25.52
C PRO A 70 -27.29 -24.75 -26.28
N ASP A 71 -26.39 -23.77 -26.44
CA ASP A 71 -26.65 -22.54 -27.17
C ASP A 71 -25.43 -22.17 -28.02
N LYS A 72 -25.61 -22.21 -29.35
CA LYS A 72 -24.56 -21.91 -30.32
C LYS A 72 -24.65 -20.50 -30.90
N THR A 73 -25.38 -19.64 -30.21
CA THR A 73 -25.55 -18.22 -30.55
C THR A 73 -24.67 -17.33 -29.64
N GLY A 74 -24.58 -16.07 -29.97
CA GLY A 74 -23.82 -15.13 -29.13
C GLY A 74 -22.31 -15.38 -29.16
N ILE A 75 -21.68 -15.41 -27.99
CA ILE A 75 -20.23 -15.46 -27.82
C ILE A 75 -19.65 -16.88 -27.95
N ASN A 76 -20.47 -17.93 -27.82
CA ASN A 76 -20.02 -19.32 -27.96
C ASN A 76 -20.67 -20.03 -29.11
N THR A 77 -19.98 -20.12 -30.23
CA THR A 77 -20.44 -20.81 -31.45
C THR A 77 -19.90 -22.25 -31.60
N SER A 78 -19.20 -22.75 -30.57
CA SER A 78 -18.61 -24.09 -30.56
C SER A 78 -19.67 -25.17 -30.65
N ARG A 79 -19.28 -26.39 -31.04
CA ARG A 79 -20.22 -27.53 -31.15
C ARG A 79 -20.37 -28.28 -29.85
N LYS A 80 -19.34 -28.25 -28.98
CA LYS A 80 -19.25 -29.01 -27.75
C LYS A 80 -18.78 -28.16 -26.60
N CYS A 81 -19.12 -28.58 -25.38
CA CYS A 81 -18.67 -28.01 -24.12
C CYS A 81 -18.57 -29.12 -23.09
N VAL A 82 -18.00 -28.82 -21.94
CA VAL A 82 -18.16 -29.69 -20.74
C VAL A 82 -19.39 -29.23 -19.97
N GLY A 83 -20.20 -30.18 -19.52
CA GLY A 83 -21.40 -29.85 -18.72
C GLY A 83 -21.69 -30.84 -17.62
N ALA A 84 -22.42 -30.38 -16.61
CA ALA A 84 -22.97 -31.16 -15.52
C ALA A 84 -24.33 -30.63 -15.13
N THR A 85 -25.24 -31.51 -14.62
CA THR A 85 -26.51 -31.09 -14.09
C THR A 85 -26.55 -31.51 -12.61
N ASN A 86 -26.76 -30.55 -11.71
CA ASN A 86 -26.90 -30.82 -10.29
C ASN A 86 -28.31 -31.35 -9.98
N VAL A 87 -28.46 -32.12 -8.90
CA VAL A 87 -29.78 -32.39 -8.35
C VAL A 87 -30.25 -31.19 -7.50
N ALA A 88 -31.57 -30.98 -7.44
CA ALA A 88 -32.12 -29.96 -6.55
C ALA A 88 -31.71 -30.22 -5.09
N ASN A 89 -31.44 -29.17 -4.35
CA ASN A 89 -31.02 -29.21 -2.93
C ASN A 89 -29.75 -29.99 -2.63
N ALA A 90 -28.85 -30.20 -3.62
CA ALA A 90 -27.54 -30.76 -3.36
C ALA A 90 -26.70 -29.82 -2.49
N GLY A 91 -26.05 -30.36 -1.44
CA GLY A 91 -25.17 -29.60 -0.58
C GLY A 91 -23.99 -28.99 -1.42
N TRP A 92 -23.74 -27.71 -1.26
CA TRP A 92 -22.78 -26.94 -2.10
C TRP A 92 -21.37 -27.53 -2.07
N TRP A 93 -20.89 -28.02 -0.93
CA TRP A 93 -19.53 -28.62 -0.78
C TRP A 93 -19.37 -29.98 -1.45
N LYS A 94 -20.38 -30.54 -2.07
CA LYS A 94 -20.36 -31.85 -2.71
C LYS A 94 -20.61 -31.79 -4.21
N ASN A 95 -20.79 -30.61 -4.76
CA ASN A 95 -21.28 -30.39 -6.13
C ASN A 95 -20.17 -29.79 -7.01
N PHE A 96 -19.05 -30.53 -7.15
CA PHE A 96 -17.88 -30.06 -7.90
C PHE A 96 -17.79 -30.66 -9.29
N LEU A 97 -17.58 -29.81 -10.29
CA LEU A 97 -16.95 -30.20 -11.54
C LEU A 97 -15.46 -29.93 -11.39
N ILE A 98 -14.64 -30.95 -11.66
CA ILE A 98 -13.19 -30.87 -11.55
C ILE A 98 -12.56 -30.96 -12.93
N LEU A 99 -11.71 -30.01 -13.25
CA LEU A 99 -10.84 -30.02 -14.41
C LEU A 99 -9.40 -30.19 -13.91
N GLU A 100 -8.79 -31.33 -14.18
CA GLU A 100 -7.42 -31.62 -13.77
C GLU A 100 -6.49 -31.61 -14.99
N LEU A 101 -5.49 -30.73 -14.93
CA LEU A 101 -4.43 -30.66 -15.95
C LEU A 101 -3.46 -31.83 -15.78
N ARG A 102 -3.20 -32.60 -16.85
CA ARG A 102 -2.21 -33.68 -16.82
C ARG A 102 -0.78 -33.16 -16.67
N THR A 103 -0.51 -31.99 -17.23
CA THR A 103 0.73 -31.26 -17.05
C THR A 103 0.38 -29.93 -16.41
N PRO A 104 0.82 -29.66 -15.17
CA PRO A 104 0.59 -28.37 -14.54
C PRO A 104 1.20 -27.23 -15.35
N VAL A 105 0.53 -26.06 -15.35
CA VAL A 105 0.98 -24.86 -16.08
C VAL A 105 1.46 -23.83 -15.07
N THR A 106 2.65 -23.29 -15.28
CA THR A 106 3.17 -22.21 -14.42
C THR A 106 2.34 -20.94 -14.60
N ILE A 107 1.96 -20.33 -13.49
CA ILE A 107 1.31 -19.03 -13.47
C ILE A 107 2.43 -17.98 -13.48
N ASP A 108 2.52 -17.23 -14.57
CA ASP A 108 3.54 -16.22 -14.85
C ASP A 108 2.92 -15.04 -15.62
N ASP A 109 3.71 -14.13 -16.12
CA ASP A 109 3.22 -12.96 -16.87
C ASP A 109 2.40 -13.33 -18.11
N ASP A 110 2.65 -14.49 -18.71
CA ASP A 110 1.93 -14.97 -19.89
C ASP A 110 0.68 -15.80 -19.54
N ASN A 111 0.50 -16.19 -18.27
CA ASN A 111 -0.54 -17.12 -17.81
C ASN A 111 -1.21 -16.69 -16.49
N CYS A 112 -1.30 -15.41 -16.20
CA CYS A 112 -1.82 -14.93 -14.90
C CYS A 112 -3.33 -14.66 -14.88
N PHE A 113 -4.02 -14.77 -16.01
CA PHE A 113 -5.48 -14.68 -16.08
C PHE A 113 -6.06 -15.99 -16.58
N LEU A 114 -7.05 -16.52 -15.86
CA LEU A 114 -7.87 -17.63 -16.32
C LEU A 114 -9.19 -17.08 -16.83
N SER A 115 -9.52 -17.34 -18.08
CA SER A 115 -10.83 -17.07 -18.64
C SER A 115 -11.55 -18.35 -19.05
N MET A 116 -12.89 -18.32 -18.99
CA MET A 116 -13.74 -19.39 -19.47
C MET A 116 -15.12 -18.87 -19.88
N LEU A 117 -15.72 -19.48 -20.86
CA LEU A 117 -17.12 -19.30 -21.17
C LEU A 117 -17.95 -20.17 -20.22
N ALA A 118 -18.95 -19.59 -19.58
CA ALA A 118 -19.83 -20.27 -18.65
C ALA A 118 -21.31 -20.03 -18.99
N TYR A 119 -22.11 -21.08 -18.83
CA TYR A 119 -23.54 -21.09 -19.13
C TYR A 119 -24.29 -21.79 -18.01
N ARG A 120 -25.50 -21.33 -17.71
CA ARG A 120 -26.44 -21.98 -16.83
C ARG A 120 -27.84 -21.99 -17.44
N SER A 121 -28.52 -23.14 -17.37
CA SER A 121 -29.79 -23.33 -18.10
C SER A 121 -30.99 -22.55 -17.53
N ILE A 122 -30.95 -22.18 -16.25
CA ILE A 122 -32.03 -21.44 -15.58
C ILE A 122 -31.43 -20.50 -14.54
N GLN A 123 -32.11 -19.42 -14.25
CA GLN A 123 -31.83 -18.35 -13.28
C GLN A 123 -30.37 -18.13 -12.83
N PRO A 124 -29.81 -16.96 -13.04
CA PRO A 124 -28.44 -16.68 -12.64
C PRO A 124 -28.30 -16.84 -11.13
N LYS A 125 -27.30 -17.60 -10.72
CA LYS A 125 -26.83 -17.67 -9.32
C LYS A 125 -25.32 -17.63 -9.32
N ASP A 126 -24.79 -17.21 -8.20
CA ASP A 126 -23.36 -17.23 -7.98
C ASP A 126 -22.84 -18.67 -8.06
N MET A 127 -21.74 -18.84 -8.74
CA MET A 127 -20.93 -20.05 -8.72
C MET A 127 -19.60 -19.75 -8.05
N ARG A 128 -18.91 -20.81 -7.64
CA ARG A 128 -17.59 -20.66 -7.05
C ARG A 128 -16.59 -21.44 -7.88
N ILE A 129 -15.45 -20.85 -8.07
CA ILE A 129 -14.33 -21.48 -8.78
C ILE A 129 -13.13 -21.46 -7.85
N GLY A 130 -12.64 -22.63 -7.51
CA GLY A 130 -11.45 -22.84 -6.72
C GLY A 130 -10.31 -23.36 -7.59
N PHE A 131 -9.09 -23.05 -7.20
CA PHE A 131 -7.90 -23.51 -7.87
C PHE A 131 -7.00 -24.26 -6.89
N ASN A 132 -6.46 -25.40 -7.29
CA ASN A 132 -5.33 -25.99 -6.61
C ASN A 132 -4.10 -25.89 -7.51
N THR A 133 -3.04 -25.38 -6.95
CA THR A 133 -1.72 -25.52 -7.54
C THR A 133 -1.15 -26.92 -7.21
N TYR A 134 -0.08 -27.28 -7.88
CA TYR A 134 0.65 -28.52 -7.58
C TYR A 134 1.26 -28.47 -6.16
N GLU A 135 1.63 -27.27 -5.73
CA GLU A 135 2.34 -27.02 -4.47
C GLU A 135 1.41 -26.94 -3.27
N GLU A 136 0.20 -26.38 -3.44
CA GLU A 136 -0.72 -26.15 -2.32
C GLU A 136 -2.20 -26.08 -2.75
N LYS A 137 -3.10 -26.13 -1.76
CA LYS A 137 -4.52 -25.83 -1.99
C LYS A 137 -4.70 -24.35 -2.25
N GLY A 138 -5.37 -24.01 -3.32
CA GLY A 138 -5.59 -22.63 -3.74
C GLY A 138 -6.85 -21.99 -3.18
N GLN A 139 -7.03 -20.73 -3.54
CA GLN A 139 -8.17 -19.91 -3.14
C GLN A 139 -9.45 -20.26 -3.92
N ILE A 140 -10.59 -19.81 -3.40
CA ILE A 140 -11.91 -19.91 -4.04
C ILE A 140 -12.31 -18.51 -4.49
N PHE A 141 -12.62 -18.38 -5.79
CA PHE A 141 -13.12 -17.16 -6.41
C PHE A 141 -14.64 -17.27 -6.66
N GLN A 142 -15.32 -16.13 -6.65
CA GLN A 142 -16.72 -16.07 -7.00
C GLN A 142 -16.88 -15.77 -8.48
N GLY A 143 -17.56 -16.67 -9.22
CA GLY A 143 -18.06 -16.42 -10.56
C GLY A 143 -19.52 -16.01 -10.53
N LYS A 144 -19.88 -14.92 -11.18
CA LYS A 144 -21.26 -14.42 -11.20
C LYS A 144 -21.81 -14.49 -12.62
N LEU A 145 -22.88 -15.25 -12.80
CA LEU A 145 -23.65 -15.27 -14.03
C LEU A 145 -24.87 -14.37 -13.85
N SER A 146 -25.01 -13.37 -14.71
CA SER A 146 -26.09 -12.36 -14.63
C SER A 146 -27.31 -12.70 -15.49
N GLN A 147 -27.19 -13.70 -16.39
CA GLN A 147 -28.22 -14.10 -17.35
C GLN A 147 -28.42 -15.62 -17.33
N ASP A 148 -29.66 -16.07 -17.46
CA ASP A 148 -29.95 -17.49 -17.67
C ASP A 148 -29.90 -17.87 -19.16
N ALA A 149 -29.68 -19.14 -19.43
CA ALA A 149 -29.62 -19.72 -20.77
C ALA A 149 -28.79 -18.94 -21.80
N THR A 150 -27.71 -18.28 -21.32
CA THR A 150 -26.84 -17.44 -22.14
C THR A 150 -25.38 -17.65 -21.72
N TRP A 151 -24.49 -17.78 -22.70
CA TRP A 151 -23.07 -17.85 -22.46
C TRP A 151 -22.51 -16.50 -22.01
N GLN A 152 -21.68 -16.52 -20.98
CA GLN A 152 -21.00 -15.36 -20.43
C GLN A 152 -19.53 -15.70 -20.20
N GLU A 153 -18.65 -14.74 -20.40
CA GLU A 153 -17.23 -14.90 -20.09
C GLU A 153 -16.97 -14.57 -18.62
N LEU A 154 -16.21 -15.43 -17.97
CA LEU A 154 -15.69 -15.23 -16.62
C LEU A 154 -14.17 -15.16 -16.69
N THR A 155 -13.59 -14.16 -16.03
CA THR A 155 -12.14 -14.00 -15.94
C THR A 155 -11.71 -13.90 -14.47
N PHE A 156 -10.63 -14.61 -14.12
CA PHE A 156 -10.07 -14.69 -12.78
C PHE A 156 -8.60 -14.30 -12.81
N ASN A 157 -8.22 -13.40 -11.92
CA ASN A 157 -6.83 -13.03 -11.71
C ASN A 157 -6.15 -14.04 -10.80
N LEU A 158 -5.14 -14.74 -11.30
CA LEU A 158 -4.36 -15.74 -10.55
C LEU A 158 -3.07 -15.16 -9.94
N GLU A 159 -2.99 -13.86 -9.80
CA GLU A 159 -1.80 -13.15 -9.35
C GLU A 159 -1.24 -13.66 -8.02
N ASP A 160 -2.11 -14.03 -7.07
CA ASP A 160 -1.69 -14.59 -5.77
C ASP A 160 -1.00 -15.96 -5.89
N PHE A 161 -1.09 -16.61 -7.06
CA PHE A 161 -0.43 -17.90 -7.35
C PHE A 161 0.79 -17.76 -8.25
N TYR A 162 1.28 -16.56 -8.47
CA TYR A 162 2.42 -16.32 -9.36
C TYR A 162 3.64 -17.18 -8.96
N GLY A 163 4.27 -17.81 -9.94
CA GLY A 163 5.37 -18.76 -9.76
C GLY A 163 4.96 -20.18 -9.39
N LYS A 164 3.70 -20.42 -9.04
CA LYS A 164 3.14 -21.75 -8.76
C LYS A 164 2.60 -22.40 -10.02
N ARG A 165 2.34 -23.70 -9.95
CA ARG A 165 1.89 -24.48 -11.12
C ARG A 165 0.42 -24.87 -10.97
N LEU A 166 -0.47 -24.28 -11.79
CA LEU A 166 -1.88 -24.64 -11.81
C LEU A 166 -2.05 -26.11 -12.18
N GLN A 167 -2.74 -26.90 -11.35
CA GLN A 167 -3.02 -28.29 -11.58
C GLN A 167 -4.50 -28.62 -11.68
N LYS A 168 -5.34 -28.04 -10.81
CA LYS A 168 -6.76 -28.35 -10.78
C LYS A 168 -7.61 -27.09 -10.71
N ILE A 169 -8.73 -27.11 -11.41
CA ILE A 169 -9.78 -26.09 -11.35
C ILE A 169 -11.03 -26.81 -10.80
N TYR A 170 -11.56 -26.30 -9.70
CA TYR A 170 -12.79 -26.78 -9.07
C TYR A 170 -13.91 -25.81 -9.34
N ILE A 171 -15.00 -26.27 -9.91
CA ILE A 171 -16.17 -25.46 -10.18
C ILE A 171 -17.30 -25.96 -9.29
N ILE A 172 -17.67 -25.17 -8.31
CA ILE A 172 -18.82 -25.41 -7.44
C ILE A 172 -20.05 -24.87 -8.16
N LEU A 173 -20.90 -25.74 -8.66
CA LEU A 173 -21.95 -25.40 -9.62
C LEU A 173 -23.02 -24.48 -9.07
N SER A 174 -23.30 -24.50 -7.78
CA SER A 174 -24.29 -23.59 -7.20
C SER A 174 -23.94 -23.36 -5.73
N CYS A 175 -23.62 -22.14 -5.39
CA CYS A 175 -23.19 -21.79 -4.04
C CYS A 175 -23.93 -20.55 -3.54
N ASN A 176 -24.68 -20.70 -2.44
CA ASN A 176 -25.18 -19.57 -1.66
C ASN A 176 -24.43 -19.54 -0.33
N TRP A 177 -23.54 -18.57 -0.15
CA TRP A 177 -22.77 -18.46 1.10
C TRP A 177 -23.63 -18.05 2.29
N SER A 178 -24.68 -17.26 2.05
CA SER A 178 -25.52 -16.75 3.13
C SER A 178 -26.52 -17.79 3.66
N ASP A 179 -26.82 -18.80 2.86
CA ASP A 179 -27.71 -19.90 3.27
C ASP A 179 -27.35 -21.19 2.54
N PRO A 180 -26.48 -22.04 3.11
CA PRO A 180 -26.10 -23.31 2.50
C PRO A 180 -27.27 -24.34 2.48
N THR A 181 -28.40 -24.04 3.11
CA THR A 181 -29.56 -24.93 3.20
C THR A 181 -30.71 -24.50 2.29
N SER A 182 -30.68 -23.27 1.74
CA SER A 182 -31.71 -22.82 0.82
C SER A 182 -31.67 -23.61 -0.48
N GLY A 183 -32.78 -24.13 -0.87
CA GLY A 183 -32.96 -25.05 -1.98
C GLY A 183 -32.42 -24.48 -3.30
N TRP A 184 -31.54 -25.24 -3.91
CA TRP A 184 -30.97 -24.93 -5.22
C TRP A 184 -31.75 -25.68 -6.28
N ASP A 185 -32.14 -24.94 -7.32
CA ASP A 185 -32.84 -25.52 -8.42
C ASP A 185 -31.90 -26.47 -9.21
N GLU A 186 -32.49 -27.51 -9.76
CA GLU A 186 -31.84 -28.35 -10.73
C GLU A 186 -31.47 -27.49 -11.96
N ALA A 187 -30.22 -27.44 -12.32
CA ALA A 187 -29.71 -26.65 -13.46
C ALA A 187 -28.59 -27.38 -14.17
N THR A 188 -28.51 -27.20 -15.50
CA THR A 188 -27.37 -27.62 -16.28
C THR A 188 -26.37 -26.46 -16.37
N TYR A 189 -25.15 -26.72 -15.98
CA TYR A 189 -24.02 -25.81 -16.11
C TYR A 189 -23.12 -26.30 -17.22
N CYS A 190 -22.67 -25.41 -18.08
CA CYS A 190 -21.72 -25.73 -19.12
C CYS A 190 -20.54 -24.75 -19.10
N PHE A 191 -19.36 -25.27 -19.43
CA PHE A 191 -18.13 -24.50 -19.52
C PHE A 191 -17.41 -24.82 -20.81
N ASP A 192 -16.78 -23.83 -21.38
CA ASP A 192 -16.07 -23.96 -22.66
C ASP A 192 -14.93 -22.94 -22.75
N ASP A 193 -14.06 -23.15 -23.73
CA ASP A 193 -13.01 -22.21 -24.09
C ASP A 193 -12.20 -21.71 -22.90
N ILE A 194 -11.68 -22.69 -22.13
CA ILE A 194 -10.92 -22.43 -20.92
C ILE A 194 -9.48 -22.10 -21.31
N ARG A 195 -9.01 -20.91 -20.92
CA ARG A 195 -7.72 -20.36 -21.35
C ARG A 195 -6.96 -19.73 -20.20
N LEU A 196 -5.62 -19.76 -20.30
CA LEU A 196 -4.75 -18.86 -19.56
C LEU A 196 -4.19 -17.82 -20.53
N SER A 197 -4.07 -16.59 -20.08
CA SER A 197 -3.45 -15.49 -20.82
C SER A 197 -2.67 -14.57 -19.92
N GLY A 198 -1.73 -13.84 -20.49
CA GLY A 198 -1.16 -12.62 -19.92
C GLY A 198 -2.00 -11.40 -20.30
N ALA A 199 -1.55 -10.22 -19.89
CA ALA A 199 -2.08 -8.95 -20.37
C ALA A 199 -1.24 -8.42 -21.54
N ASP A 200 -1.89 -7.65 -22.44
CA ASP A 200 -1.18 -6.98 -23.53
C ASP A 200 -0.19 -5.94 -22.98
N PRO A 201 1.00 -5.80 -23.60
CA PRO A 201 1.91 -4.73 -23.27
C PRO A 201 1.28 -3.35 -23.52
N LEU A 202 1.62 -2.39 -22.67
CA LEU A 202 1.17 -1.01 -22.84
C LEU A 202 2.06 -0.24 -23.83
N PRO A 203 1.56 0.90 -24.36
CA PRO A 203 2.39 1.84 -25.11
C PRO A 203 3.62 2.29 -24.32
N ASP A 204 4.73 2.51 -25.03
CA ASP A 204 5.95 3.03 -24.43
C ASP A 204 5.70 4.37 -23.71
N ALA A 205 6.39 4.60 -22.60
CA ALA A 205 6.36 5.84 -21.84
C ALA A 205 7.74 6.51 -21.88
N SER A 206 7.76 7.83 -21.71
CA SER A 206 8.98 8.60 -21.54
C SER A 206 8.84 9.49 -20.31
N ALA A 207 9.86 9.52 -19.46
CA ALA A 207 9.89 10.39 -18.30
C ALA A 207 11.22 11.15 -18.21
N THR A 208 11.16 12.37 -17.68
CA THR A 208 12.34 13.23 -17.54
C THR A 208 12.46 13.73 -16.10
N ILE A 209 13.62 13.50 -15.51
CA ILE A 209 14.01 14.02 -14.20
C ILE A 209 14.68 15.38 -14.39
N ASP A 210 14.19 16.42 -13.69
CA ASP A 210 14.79 17.74 -13.64
C ASP A 210 15.12 18.15 -12.19
N ALA A 211 16.41 18.08 -11.83
CA ALA A 211 16.91 18.45 -10.53
C ALA A 211 16.91 19.97 -10.25
N SER A 212 16.72 20.80 -11.29
CA SER A 212 16.65 22.25 -11.13
C SER A 212 15.31 22.71 -10.49
N VAL A 213 14.28 21.85 -10.54
CA VAL A 213 12.98 22.09 -9.92
C VAL A 213 12.82 21.20 -8.70
N SER A 214 12.67 21.80 -7.54
CA SER A 214 12.56 21.08 -6.27
C SER A 214 11.29 21.44 -5.49
N TYR A 215 10.86 20.52 -4.64
CA TYR A 215 9.65 20.62 -3.81
C TYR A 215 9.99 20.38 -2.32
N GLN A 216 9.15 19.64 -1.60
CA GLN A 216 9.34 19.36 -0.18
C GLN A 216 10.57 18.46 0.09
N THR A 217 11.02 18.51 1.33
CA THR A 217 12.02 17.58 1.88
C THR A 217 11.32 16.52 2.68
N ILE A 218 11.62 15.25 2.42
CA ILE A 218 11.06 14.15 3.18
C ILE A 218 11.62 14.14 4.61
N GLN A 219 10.75 13.90 5.57
CA GLN A 219 11.13 13.77 6.97
C GLN A 219 11.18 12.30 7.38
N ASP A 220 10.13 11.52 7.06
CA ASP A 220 10.05 10.13 7.49
C ASP A 220 9.17 9.23 6.62
N PHE A 221 9.50 7.93 6.72
CA PHE A 221 8.60 6.82 6.47
C PHE A 221 8.51 5.97 7.73
N GLY A 222 7.29 5.68 8.19
CA GLY A 222 7.06 5.00 9.45
C GLY A 222 5.97 3.94 9.41
N ALA A 223 5.77 3.32 10.57
CA ALA A 223 4.63 2.46 10.86
C ALA A 223 4.30 2.54 12.36
N SER A 224 3.04 2.24 12.70
CA SER A 224 2.59 2.18 14.09
C SER A 224 2.85 0.80 14.72
N ASP A 225 3.15 0.79 16.00
CA ASP A 225 3.34 -0.41 16.81
C ASP A 225 2.04 -1.03 17.32
N CYS A 226 0.92 -0.29 17.30
CA CYS A 226 -0.36 -0.75 17.82
C CYS A 226 -0.88 -1.99 17.10
N TRP A 227 -1.40 -2.93 17.78
CA TRP A 227 -1.30 -3.24 19.24
C TRP A 227 -0.56 -4.56 19.39
N THR A 228 -0.43 -5.30 18.28
CA THR A 228 0.10 -6.65 18.21
C THR A 228 1.58 -6.71 18.60
N THR A 229 2.30 -5.61 18.45
CA THR A 229 3.74 -5.52 18.74
C THR A 229 4.06 -5.89 20.19
N GLU A 230 3.20 -5.50 21.15
CA GLU A 230 3.33 -5.88 22.57
C GLU A 230 3.32 -7.40 22.72
N PHE A 231 2.30 -8.05 22.16
CA PHE A 231 2.14 -9.51 22.27
C PHE A 231 3.26 -10.28 21.53
N ILE A 232 3.76 -9.74 20.41
CA ILE A 232 4.90 -10.35 19.72
C ILE A 232 6.14 -10.25 20.59
N GLY A 233 6.40 -9.10 21.19
CA GLY A 233 7.54 -8.87 22.06
C GLY A 233 7.56 -9.83 23.26
N ASP A 234 6.39 -10.12 23.85
CA ASP A 234 6.26 -10.94 25.05
C ASP A 234 6.22 -12.44 24.76
N TYR A 235 5.50 -12.87 23.72
CA TYR A 235 5.11 -14.27 23.58
C TYR A 235 5.76 -15.00 22.40
N PHE A 236 6.36 -14.28 21.45
CA PHE A 236 6.98 -14.93 20.29
C PHE A 236 8.44 -15.28 20.54
N SER A 237 8.94 -16.26 19.81
CA SER A 237 10.34 -16.65 19.94
C SER A 237 11.29 -15.52 19.53
N GLU A 238 12.49 -15.47 20.12
CA GLU A 238 13.53 -14.48 19.78
C GLU A 238 13.82 -14.44 18.28
N ALA A 239 13.80 -15.62 17.61
CA ALA A 239 14.04 -15.71 16.17
C ALA A 239 12.93 -15.01 15.36
N GLU A 240 11.67 -15.18 15.75
CA GLU A 240 10.54 -14.53 15.06
C GLU A 240 10.52 -13.02 15.32
N LYS A 241 10.73 -12.59 16.56
CA LYS A 241 10.84 -11.15 16.91
C LYS A 241 11.96 -10.48 16.11
N ALA A 242 13.17 -11.07 16.15
CA ALA A 242 14.32 -10.53 15.42
C ALA A 242 14.09 -10.50 13.90
N LYS A 243 13.40 -11.49 13.35
CA LYS A 243 12.99 -11.51 11.93
C LYS A 243 12.07 -10.34 11.59
N GLY A 244 11.05 -10.10 12.42
CA GLY A 244 10.12 -8.96 12.25
C GLY A 244 10.82 -7.62 12.34
N ALA A 245 11.66 -7.42 13.35
CA ALA A 245 12.46 -6.22 13.54
C ALA A 245 13.41 -5.97 12.35
N LYS A 246 14.07 -7.01 11.86
CA LYS A 246 14.94 -6.94 10.70
C LYS A 246 14.18 -6.48 9.45
N TRP A 247 13.02 -7.04 9.18
CA TRP A 247 12.20 -6.64 8.03
C TRP A 247 11.75 -5.18 8.08
N LEU A 248 11.41 -4.68 9.27
CA LEU A 248 10.99 -3.29 9.44
C LEU A 248 12.16 -2.29 9.37
N PHE A 249 13.26 -2.59 10.04
CA PHE A 249 14.25 -1.56 10.37
C PHE A 249 15.59 -1.70 9.63
N SER A 250 15.96 -2.92 9.16
CA SER A 250 17.28 -3.12 8.55
C SER A 250 17.46 -2.30 7.28
N GLN A 251 18.61 -1.64 7.18
CA GLN A 251 19.10 -0.98 5.98
C GLN A 251 20.18 -1.79 5.27
N GLN A 252 20.44 -3.01 5.71
CA GLN A 252 21.48 -3.87 5.13
C GLN A 252 20.99 -4.55 3.85
N MET A 253 21.95 -4.98 3.04
CA MET A 253 21.73 -5.77 1.85
C MET A 253 22.22 -7.20 2.07
N ASP A 254 21.53 -8.16 1.50
CA ASP A 254 22.00 -9.54 1.46
C ASP A 254 23.19 -9.73 0.50
N GLU A 255 23.74 -10.94 0.44
CA GLU A 255 24.85 -11.29 -0.44
C GLU A 255 24.55 -11.11 -1.95
N ASN A 256 23.29 -11.07 -2.33
CA ASN A 256 22.82 -10.86 -3.71
C ASN A 256 22.51 -9.38 -4.00
N GLY A 257 22.64 -8.50 -3.00
CA GLY A 257 22.33 -7.08 -3.11
C GLY A 257 20.87 -6.73 -2.95
N ASN A 258 20.03 -7.65 -2.41
CA ASN A 258 18.65 -7.35 -2.07
C ASN A 258 18.56 -6.73 -0.67
N PRO A 259 17.66 -5.76 -0.43
CA PRO A 259 17.40 -5.26 0.92
C PRO A 259 16.91 -6.37 1.86
N GLU A 260 17.50 -6.46 3.04
CA GLU A 260 17.05 -7.38 4.09
C GLU A 260 15.82 -6.87 4.84
N GLY A 261 15.56 -5.58 4.79
CA GLY A 261 14.43 -4.89 5.39
C GLY A 261 14.07 -3.61 4.64
N ILE A 262 13.00 -2.96 5.09
CA ILE A 262 12.48 -1.76 4.46
C ILE A 262 13.05 -0.46 5.03
N GLY A 263 13.87 -0.53 6.09
CA GLY A 263 14.60 0.58 6.66
C GLY A 263 13.72 1.74 7.09
N LEU A 264 12.64 1.49 7.84
CA LEU A 264 11.81 2.57 8.37
C LEU A 264 12.68 3.62 9.10
N SER A 265 12.39 4.89 8.90
CA SER A 265 13.08 6.00 9.55
C SER A 265 12.35 6.55 10.75
N CYS A 266 11.06 6.24 10.90
CA CYS A 266 10.25 6.59 12.05
C CYS A 266 9.53 5.38 12.64
N TRP A 267 9.52 5.28 13.96
CA TRP A 267 8.70 4.32 14.69
C TRP A 267 7.66 5.06 15.53
N ARG A 268 6.36 4.82 15.24
CA ARG A 268 5.23 5.48 15.92
C ARG A 268 4.75 4.62 17.06
N VAL A 269 4.99 5.07 18.29
CA VAL A 269 4.85 4.31 19.53
C VAL A 269 3.63 4.76 20.32
N ASN A 270 2.76 3.83 20.67
CA ASN A 270 1.58 4.11 21.50
C ASN A 270 1.92 4.32 22.96
N VAL A 271 1.52 5.46 23.51
CA VAL A 271 1.58 5.73 24.94
C VAL A 271 0.23 5.36 25.55
N GLY A 272 0.15 4.19 26.16
CA GLY A 272 -1.10 3.62 26.63
C GLY A 272 -1.74 4.35 27.80
N ALA A 273 -3.05 4.25 27.89
CA ALA A 273 -3.88 4.93 28.89
C ALA A 273 -4.26 4.06 30.10
N GLY A 274 -3.94 2.76 30.09
CA GLY A 274 -4.14 1.86 31.23
C GLY A 274 -5.44 1.05 31.21
N SER A 275 -6.07 0.89 30.06
CA SER A 275 -7.27 0.06 29.94
C SER A 275 -6.99 -1.42 30.26
N ALA A 276 -5.77 -1.90 30.10
CA ALA A 276 -5.36 -3.26 30.44
C ALA A 276 -5.62 -3.59 31.93
N THR A 277 -5.39 -2.64 32.84
CA THR A 277 -5.66 -2.83 34.27
C THR A 277 -7.15 -2.97 34.59
N GLN A 278 -8.03 -2.58 33.70
CA GLN A 278 -9.48 -2.68 33.85
C GLN A 278 -10.05 -3.98 33.25
N GLY A 279 -9.26 -4.68 32.41
CA GLY A 279 -9.68 -5.92 31.75
C GLY A 279 -11.01 -5.76 31.00
N SER A 280 -11.93 -6.71 31.18
CA SER A 280 -13.28 -6.66 30.57
C SER A 280 -14.12 -5.45 31.00
N ASN A 281 -13.79 -4.81 32.12
CA ASN A 281 -14.46 -3.60 32.56
C ASN A 281 -14.04 -2.34 31.80
N SER A 282 -13.05 -2.40 30.93
CA SER A 282 -12.56 -1.26 30.13
C SER A 282 -13.55 -0.76 29.07
N ASN A 283 -14.60 -1.53 28.74
CA ASN A 283 -15.46 -1.36 27.57
C ASN A 283 -14.71 -1.57 26.24
N ILE A 284 -13.67 -2.40 26.28
CA ILE A 284 -12.89 -2.86 25.14
C ILE A 284 -12.99 -4.39 25.16
N GLU A 285 -13.63 -4.97 24.15
CA GLU A 285 -13.91 -6.40 24.12
C GLU A 285 -12.64 -7.21 23.87
N GLU A 286 -11.88 -6.86 22.83
CA GLU A 286 -10.67 -7.56 22.47
C GLU A 286 -9.50 -7.15 23.38
N GLU A 287 -8.84 -8.14 23.99
CA GLU A 287 -7.71 -7.90 24.90
C GLU A 287 -6.57 -7.17 24.21
N ILE A 288 -6.30 -7.49 22.95
CA ILE A 288 -5.24 -6.88 22.15
C ILE A 288 -5.35 -5.34 22.05
N HIS A 289 -6.55 -4.79 22.16
CA HIS A 289 -6.79 -3.34 22.10
C HIS A 289 -6.73 -2.65 23.47
N ARG A 290 -6.38 -3.39 24.53
CA ARG A 290 -6.19 -2.84 25.87
C ARG A 290 -4.70 -2.61 26.09
N THR A 291 -4.34 -1.40 26.47
CA THR A 291 -2.95 -1.06 26.69
C THR A 291 -2.63 -0.78 28.16
N GLU A 292 -1.42 -1.03 28.56
CA GLU A 292 -0.90 -0.63 29.87
C GLU A 292 -0.62 0.88 29.89
N CYS A 293 -0.36 1.42 31.05
CA CYS A 293 0.05 2.81 31.23
C CYS A 293 1.25 2.86 32.16
N PHE A 294 2.28 3.59 31.80
CA PHE A 294 3.48 3.76 32.65
C PHE A 294 3.15 4.44 33.96
N LEU A 295 2.10 5.27 34.01
CA LEU A 295 1.68 5.99 35.24
C LEU A 295 0.80 5.11 36.14
N ASN A 296 1.14 5.03 37.42
CA ASN A 296 0.32 4.45 38.47
C ASN A 296 -0.68 5.45 39.05
N GLN A 297 -1.72 4.93 39.71
CA GLN A 297 -2.73 5.76 40.34
C GLN A 297 -2.17 6.68 41.45
N ASP A 298 -1.08 6.29 42.10
CA ASP A 298 -0.41 7.06 43.14
C ASP A 298 0.58 8.12 42.60
N GLY A 299 0.69 8.23 41.29
CA GLY A 299 1.58 9.20 40.62
C GLY A 299 3.01 8.67 40.36
N THR A 300 3.32 7.44 40.78
CA THR A 300 4.60 6.80 40.44
C THR A 300 4.58 6.22 39.03
N TYR A 301 5.76 5.98 38.48
CA TYR A 301 5.92 5.38 37.15
C TYR A 301 6.48 3.97 37.27
N ASP A 302 5.95 3.07 36.40
CA ASP A 302 6.43 1.70 36.23
C ASP A 302 6.88 1.50 34.80
N TRP A 303 8.18 1.56 34.60
CA TRP A 303 8.81 1.47 33.28
C TRP A 303 9.02 0.02 32.81
N THR A 304 8.55 -0.98 33.57
CA THR A 304 8.56 -2.38 33.15
C THR A 304 7.32 -2.76 32.33
N ARG A 305 6.39 -1.85 32.16
CA ARG A 305 5.18 -2.03 31.37
C ARG A 305 5.44 -1.80 29.89
N GLN A 306 4.57 -2.35 29.06
CA GLN A 306 4.73 -2.29 27.60
C GLN A 306 6.09 -2.83 27.18
N ASP A 307 6.57 -3.88 27.82
CA ASP A 307 7.93 -4.42 27.61
C ASP A 307 8.10 -5.05 26.23
N GLY A 308 7.03 -5.62 25.66
CA GLY A 308 7.00 -6.07 24.28
C GLY A 308 7.19 -4.94 23.25
N GLN A 309 6.50 -3.79 23.44
CA GLN A 309 6.69 -2.60 22.62
C GLN A 309 8.09 -2.01 22.83
N GLN A 310 8.57 -1.94 24.06
CA GLN A 310 9.92 -1.44 24.38
C GLN A 310 11.01 -2.30 23.72
N TRP A 311 10.81 -3.61 23.64
CA TRP A 311 11.73 -4.50 22.92
C TRP A 311 11.87 -4.07 21.43
N PHE A 312 10.74 -3.77 20.75
CA PHE A 312 10.78 -3.29 19.37
C PHE A 312 11.36 -1.87 19.24
N MET A 313 11.12 -0.99 20.22
CA MET A 313 11.78 0.32 20.27
C MET A 313 13.30 0.17 20.35
N GLN A 314 13.78 -0.74 21.21
CA GLN A 314 15.22 -1.01 21.31
C GLN A 314 15.79 -1.53 19.98
N GLN A 315 15.11 -2.47 19.35
CA GLN A 315 15.54 -2.96 18.03
C GLN A 315 15.56 -1.85 16.97
N ALA A 316 14.51 -1.04 16.92
CA ALA A 316 14.47 0.11 16.02
C ALA A 316 15.69 1.01 16.20
N LYS A 317 16.04 1.36 17.46
CA LYS A 317 17.22 2.15 17.79
C LYS A 317 18.53 1.45 17.38
N GLU A 318 18.67 0.13 17.62
CA GLU A 318 19.86 -0.63 17.25
C GLU A 318 20.06 -0.70 15.74
N TYR A 319 18.97 -0.76 14.95
CA TYR A 319 19.02 -0.68 13.49
C TYR A 319 19.20 0.75 12.95
N GLY A 320 19.19 1.77 13.82
CA GLY A 320 19.43 3.17 13.46
C GLY A 320 18.20 3.89 12.94
N VAL A 321 17.01 3.57 13.45
CA VAL A 321 15.80 4.38 13.21
C VAL A 321 16.04 5.79 13.72
N GLU A 322 15.85 6.78 12.84
CA GLU A 322 16.26 8.15 13.08
C GLU A 322 15.32 8.89 14.06
N HIS A 323 14.00 8.57 14.00
CA HIS A 323 12.98 9.30 14.75
C HIS A 323 12.02 8.37 15.47
N PHE A 324 11.58 8.79 16.66
CA PHE A 324 10.51 8.15 17.41
C PHE A 324 9.39 9.17 17.64
N LEU A 325 8.16 8.76 17.34
CA LEU A 325 6.95 9.54 17.52
C LEU A 325 6.13 8.86 18.62
N LEU A 326 5.91 9.54 19.74
CA LEU A 326 5.05 9.07 20.84
C LEU A 326 3.64 9.62 20.62
N PHE A 327 2.64 8.74 20.46
CA PHE A 327 1.24 9.17 20.30
C PHE A 327 0.35 8.61 21.40
N SER A 328 -0.69 9.34 21.75
CA SER A 328 -1.65 8.95 22.76
C SER A 328 -3.07 8.88 22.20
N ASN A 329 -3.66 7.68 22.25
CA ASN A 329 -5.07 7.49 21.90
C ASN A 329 -6.02 8.13 22.94
N SER A 330 -5.66 8.08 24.22
CA SER A 330 -6.48 8.57 25.33
C SER A 330 -5.60 9.03 26.49
N PRO A 331 -6.05 10.03 27.25
CA PRO A 331 -5.42 10.32 28.55
C PRO A 331 -5.47 9.08 29.48
N PRO A 332 -4.51 8.91 30.39
CA PRO A 332 -4.56 7.90 31.43
C PRO A 332 -5.92 7.85 32.13
N ILE A 333 -6.43 6.64 32.39
CA ILE A 333 -7.76 6.42 33.00
C ILE A 333 -7.98 7.25 34.28
N TYR A 334 -6.91 7.56 35.00
CA TYR A 334 -6.97 8.37 36.24
C TYR A 334 -7.33 9.82 35.97
N PHE A 335 -7.04 10.34 34.77
CA PHE A 335 -7.31 11.72 34.36
C PHE A 335 -8.62 11.87 33.58
N THR A 336 -9.26 10.77 33.21
CA THR A 336 -10.50 10.82 32.43
C THR A 336 -11.73 11.08 33.28
N LYS A 337 -12.74 11.77 32.71
CA LYS A 337 -14.01 12.11 33.35
C LYS A 337 -14.81 10.91 33.81
N ASN A 338 -14.81 9.85 32.97
CA ASN A 338 -15.58 8.63 33.19
C ASN A 338 -14.75 7.49 33.81
N GLY A 339 -13.45 7.69 34.05
CA GLY A 339 -12.55 6.67 34.56
C GLY A 339 -12.23 5.56 33.56
N LYS A 340 -12.48 5.75 32.25
CA LYS A 340 -12.18 4.82 31.17
C LYS A 340 -11.28 5.48 30.13
N ALA A 341 -10.57 4.64 29.37
CA ALA A 341 -9.74 5.10 28.27
C ALA A 341 -10.54 5.31 26.96
N ASN A 342 -11.86 5.30 27.01
CA ASN A 342 -12.76 5.63 25.90
C ASN A 342 -14.01 6.35 26.42
N ALA A 343 -14.90 6.75 25.52
CA ALA A 343 -16.12 7.47 25.88
C ALA A 343 -17.17 6.60 26.59
N ASN A 344 -16.95 5.29 26.72
CA ASN A 344 -17.83 4.36 27.43
C ASN A 344 -19.30 4.45 27.00
N ASN A 345 -19.52 4.45 25.67
CA ASN A 345 -20.84 4.59 25.01
C ASN A 345 -21.56 5.93 25.32
N GLN A 346 -20.87 6.92 25.88
CA GLN A 346 -21.43 8.23 26.18
C GLN A 346 -21.10 9.23 25.06
N ASN A 347 -21.91 10.27 24.95
CA ASN A 347 -21.61 11.42 24.08
C ASN A 347 -20.75 12.41 24.87
N ILE A 348 -19.45 12.34 24.69
CA ILE A 348 -18.46 13.18 25.37
C ILE A 348 -17.72 14.02 24.32
N SER A 349 -17.53 15.31 24.56
CA SER A 349 -16.76 16.17 23.64
C SER A 349 -15.25 16.13 23.92
N CYS A 350 -14.86 15.77 25.14
CA CYS A 350 -13.49 15.54 25.58
C CYS A 350 -13.54 14.73 26.88
N ASN A 351 -12.80 13.64 26.96
CA ASN A 351 -12.80 12.77 28.14
C ASN A 351 -11.82 13.21 29.24
N LEU A 352 -10.87 14.12 28.95
CA LEU A 352 -9.94 14.65 29.94
C LEU A 352 -10.67 15.56 30.95
N LYS A 353 -10.44 15.36 32.25
CA LYS A 353 -10.92 16.29 33.30
C LYS A 353 -10.34 17.67 33.06
N THR A 354 -11.14 18.71 33.28
CA THR A 354 -10.69 20.10 33.08
C THR A 354 -9.54 20.52 34.03
N THR A 355 -9.40 19.80 35.14
CA THR A 355 -8.34 20.00 36.13
C THR A 355 -7.08 19.20 35.86
N CYS A 356 -7.03 18.37 34.80
CA CYS A 356 -5.91 17.46 34.54
C CYS A 356 -5.21 17.73 33.19
N PHE A 357 -5.37 18.90 32.61
CA PHE A 357 -4.67 19.24 31.36
C PHE A 357 -3.15 19.37 31.55
N ASP A 358 -2.74 19.93 32.65
CA ASP A 358 -1.34 20.02 33.11
C ASP A 358 -0.78 18.66 33.52
N ASP A 359 -1.55 17.85 34.26
CA ASP A 359 -1.14 16.48 34.62
C ASP A 359 -0.92 15.60 33.40
N PHE A 360 -1.79 15.68 32.38
CA PHE A 360 -1.65 14.91 31.20
C PHE A 360 -0.48 15.38 30.31
N ALA A 361 -0.26 16.67 30.20
CA ALA A 361 0.90 17.25 29.54
C ALA A 361 2.21 16.83 30.22
N GLU A 362 2.22 16.85 31.55
CA GLU A 362 3.37 16.41 32.36
C GLU A 362 3.64 14.91 32.21
N PHE A 363 2.59 14.08 32.16
CA PHE A 363 2.72 12.64 31.87
C PHE A 363 3.41 12.40 30.54
N LEU A 364 2.93 13.01 29.45
CA LEU A 364 3.51 12.84 28.12
C LEU A 364 4.98 13.31 28.06
N ALA A 365 5.26 14.47 28.67
CA ALA A 365 6.62 14.99 28.74
C ALA A 365 7.55 14.10 29.59
N THR A 366 7.01 13.46 30.65
CA THR A 366 7.77 12.52 31.50
C THR A 366 8.13 11.24 30.73
N VAL A 367 7.18 10.70 29.95
CA VAL A 367 7.46 9.53 29.10
C VAL A 367 8.51 9.88 28.04
N ALA A 368 8.36 11.05 27.38
CA ALA A 368 9.35 11.52 26.42
C ALA A 368 10.72 11.75 27.03
N GLN A 369 10.80 12.30 28.26
CA GLN A 369 12.06 12.49 28.98
C GLN A 369 12.72 11.14 29.28
N HIS A 370 11.96 10.19 29.82
CA HIS A 370 12.49 8.86 30.17
C HIS A 370 13.17 8.20 28.95
N PHE A 371 12.48 8.10 27.82
CA PHE A 371 13.05 7.50 26.63
C PHE A 371 14.18 8.35 26.01
N SER A 372 14.11 9.69 26.12
CA SER A 372 15.21 10.56 25.68
C SER A 372 16.47 10.33 26.53
N ASP A 373 16.33 10.15 27.85
CA ASP A 373 17.43 9.84 28.77
C ASP A 373 18.05 8.47 28.49
N GLU A 374 17.25 7.54 27.98
CA GLU A 374 17.73 6.24 27.46
C GLU A 374 18.34 6.32 26.07
N GLY A 375 18.38 7.52 25.47
CA GLY A 375 19.03 7.81 24.20
C GLY A 375 18.18 7.49 22.95
N TYR A 376 16.86 7.51 23.08
CA TYR A 376 15.94 7.54 21.94
C TYR A 376 15.77 8.99 21.45
N ASN A 377 15.76 9.18 20.14
CA ASN A 377 15.43 10.48 19.56
C ASN A 377 13.92 10.66 19.46
N ILE A 378 13.30 11.09 20.56
CA ILE A 378 11.85 11.39 20.59
C ILE A 378 11.62 12.71 19.86
N THR A 379 11.32 12.62 18.57
CA THR A 379 11.15 13.77 17.69
C THR A 379 9.79 14.43 17.88
N TYR A 380 8.73 13.61 18.03
CA TYR A 380 7.35 14.09 18.13
C TYR A 380 6.62 13.51 19.35
N ILE A 381 5.73 14.32 19.90
CA ILE A 381 4.73 13.95 20.89
C ILE A 381 3.36 14.32 20.32
N ASP A 382 2.52 13.31 20.07
CA ASP A 382 1.14 13.48 19.62
C ASP A 382 0.19 13.34 20.78
N PRO A 383 -0.31 14.45 21.34
CA PRO A 383 -1.12 14.39 22.56
C PRO A 383 -2.56 13.93 22.33
N VAL A 384 -3.00 13.83 21.08
CA VAL A 384 -4.36 13.45 20.68
C VAL A 384 -4.31 12.57 19.44
N ASN A 385 -5.33 11.73 19.26
CA ASN A 385 -5.49 10.91 18.04
C ASN A 385 -6.94 10.95 17.59
N GLU A 386 -7.18 11.20 16.28
CA GLU A 386 -8.49 11.27 15.65
C GLU A 386 -9.56 12.00 16.50
N PRO A 387 -9.35 13.28 16.81
CA PRO A 387 -10.20 14.03 17.73
C PRO A 387 -11.67 14.10 17.31
N GLN A 388 -11.98 13.87 16.03
CA GLN A 388 -13.31 13.92 15.44
C GLN A 388 -14.16 12.70 15.80
N TYR A 389 -13.54 11.56 16.08
CA TYR A 389 -14.25 10.32 16.31
C TYR A 389 -14.82 10.26 17.74
N ASP A 390 -15.94 9.56 17.91
CA ASP A 390 -16.64 9.49 19.22
C ASP A 390 -15.95 8.57 20.23
N TRP A 391 -15.14 7.62 19.80
CA TRP A 391 -14.40 6.67 20.63
C TRP A 391 -15.23 5.99 21.72
N LYS A 392 -16.38 5.49 21.33
CA LYS A 392 -17.38 4.95 22.29
C LYS A 392 -16.95 3.66 22.96
N SER A 393 -16.23 2.79 22.24
CA SER A 393 -15.80 1.46 22.70
C SER A 393 -14.76 0.88 21.72
N GLY A 394 -14.34 -0.35 21.96
CA GLY A 394 -13.55 -1.14 21.03
C GLY A 394 -12.04 -0.98 21.17
N GLN A 395 -11.56 0.20 21.53
CA GLN A 395 -10.16 0.52 21.81
C GLN A 395 -10.07 1.73 22.74
N GLU A 396 -8.86 2.10 23.12
CA GLU A 396 -8.57 3.40 23.75
C GLU A 396 -8.78 4.52 22.74
N GLY A 397 -9.31 5.66 23.19
CA GLY A 397 -9.54 6.84 22.37
C GLY A 397 -10.29 7.93 23.11
N SER A 398 -10.06 9.18 22.76
CA SER A 398 -10.79 10.33 23.32
C SER A 398 -11.16 11.32 22.23
N PRO A 399 -12.44 11.76 22.15
CA PRO A 399 -12.80 12.88 21.32
C PRO A 399 -12.22 14.18 21.89
N TRP A 400 -11.92 15.16 21.01
CA TRP A 400 -11.38 16.46 21.38
C TRP A 400 -11.96 17.57 20.50
N GLU A 401 -12.29 18.70 21.13
CA GLU A 401 -12.58 19.94 20.40
C GLU A 401 -11.28 20.68 20.13
N ASN A 402 -11.22 21.51 19.08
CA ASN A 402 -10.05 22.33 18.75
C ASN A 402 -9.60 23.20 19.93
N SER A 403 -10.55 23.67 20.76
CA SER A 403 -10.28 24.45 21.97
C SER A 403 -9.53 23.63 23.05
N ASN A 404 -9.85 22.35 23.17
CA ASN A 404 -9.18 21.43 24.09
C ASN A 404 -7.76 21.11 23.61
N ILE A 405 -7.58 20.84 22.31
CA ILE A 405 -6.27 20.60 21.69
C ILE A 405 -5.36 21.82 21.89
N SER A 406 -5.88 23.02 21.61
CA SER A 406 -5.13 24.27 21.84
C SER A 406 -4.72 24.45 23.30
N SER A 407 -5.60 24.11 24.24
CA SER A 407 -5.31 24.22 25.67
C SER A 407 -4.24 23.21 26.11
N LEU A 408 -4.36 21.96 25.64
CA LEU A 408 -3.41 20.89 25.95
C LEU A 408 -2.02 21.21 25.36
N ALA A 409 -1.95 21.65 24.11
CA ALA A 409 -0.69 22.02 23.45
C ALA A 409 0.07 23.12 24.22
N LYS A 410 -0.66 24.10 24.77
CA LYS A 410 -0.04 25.17 25.62
C LYS A 410 0.52 24.63 26.95
N GLN A 411 -0.11 23.62 27.54
CA GLN A 411 0.42 22.96 28.74
C GLN A 411 1.63 22.11 28.39
N LEU A 412 1.54 21.32 27.31
CA LEU A 412 2.62 20.47 26.85
C LEU A 412 3.86 21.27 26.44
N GLU A 413 3.70 22.44 25.79
CA GLU A 413 4.79 23.39 25.55
C GLU A 413 5.55 23.74 26.84
N ARG A 414 4.84 23.98 27.93
CA ARG A 414 5.48 24.33 29.24
C ARG A 414 6.25 23.15 29.77
N SER A 415 5.68 21.94 29.74
CA SER A 415 6.34 20.73 30.24
C SER A 415 7.58 20.38 29.41
N ILE A 416 7.51 20.46 28.09
CA ILE A 416 8.63 20.26 27.15
C ILE A 416 9.74 21.29 27.46
N THR A 417 9.39 22.58 27.52
CA THR A 417 10.36 23.67 27.70
C THR A 417 11.04 23.60 29.06
N SER A 418 10.26 23.33 30.13
CA SER A 418 10.82 23.27 31.52
C SER A 418 11.79 22.10 31.67
N ARG A 419 11.66 21.04 30.89
CA ARG A 419 12.54 19.86 30.88
C ARG A 419 13.70 20.00 29.92
N GLY A 420 13.69 21.01 29.02
CA GLY A 420 14.70 21.18 27.99
C GLY A 420 14.65 20.09 26.90
N LEU A 421 13.49 19.48 26.67
CA LEU A 421 13.29 18.48 25.63
C LEU A 421 13.35 19.12 24.25
N ASN A 422 13.93 18.38 23.30
CA ASN A 422 13.97 18.78 21.89
C ASN A 422 12.72 18.34 21.11
N SER A 423 11.87 17.49 21.69
CA SER A 423 10.66 16.97 21.08
C SER A 423 9.70 18.08 20.66
N LYS A 424 9.00 17.87 19.56
CA LYS A 424 7.98 18.78 19.05
C LYS A 424 6.58 18.21 19.27
N ILE A 425 5.64 19.08 19.54
CA ILE A 425 4.22 18.75 19.60
C ILE A 425 3.73 18.59 18.17
N LEU A 426 3.14 17.46 17.84
CA LEU A 426 2.52 17.20 16.54
C LEU A 426 0.99 17.14 16.69
N ILE A 427 0.27 17.89 15.88
CA ILE A 427 -1.19 17.99 15.88
C ILE A 427 -1.71 18.20 14.45
N PRO A 428 -3.03 18.02 14.22
CA PRO A 428 -4.07 17.57 15.15
C PRO A 428 -4.32 16.07 15.14
N GLU A 429 -3.57 15.28 14.37
CA GLU A 429 -3.83 13.85 14.15
C GLU A 429 -5.28 13.60 13.68
N ALA A 430 -5.68 14.37 12.68
CA ALA A 430 -7.04 14.34 12.15
C ALA A 430 -7.36 12.98 11.54
N GLY A 431 -8.47 12.33 11.92
CA GLY A 431 -8.89 11.03 11.38
C GLY A 431 -9.19 11.05 9.86
N SER A 432 -9.34 12.24 9.29
CA SER A 432 -9.43 12.44 7.84
C SER A 432 -8.74 13.74 7.42
N LEU A 433 -7.98 13.70 6.34
CA LEU A 433 -7.35 14.89 5.76
C LEU A 433 -8.34 16.03 5.47
N THR A 434 -9.62 15.71 5.26
CA THR A 434 -10.66 16.71 5.04
C THR A 434 -10.87 17.64 6.24
N CYS A 435 -10.65 17.15 7.46
CA CYS A 435 -10.78 17.94 8.69
C CYS A 435 -9.71 19.04 8.78
N LEU A 436 -8.60 18.89 8.08
CA LEU A 436 -7.50 19.85 8.08
C LEU A 436 -7.89 21.18 7.38
N TYR A 437 -8.71 21.10 6.30
CA TYR A 437 -9.09 22.28 5.49
C TYR A 437 -10.59 22.58 5.46
N ALA A 438 -11.42 21.62 5.85
CA ALA A 438 -12.89 21.72 5.87
C ALA A 438 -13.42 21.41 7.28
N GLY A 439 -14.69 21.07 7.38
CA GLY A 439 -15.36 20.80 8.64
C GLY A 439 -16.07 21.99 9.22
N THR A 440 -17.05 21.70 10.09
CA THR A 440 -17.94 22.72 10.69
C THR A 440 -18.22 22.47 12.16
N SER A 441 -17.82 21.31 12.69
CA SER A 441 -18.00 20.96 14.11
C SER A 441 -16.84 21.49 14.95
N PRO A 442 -17.00 21.65 16.28
CA PRO A 442 -15.91 22.06 17.16
C PRO A 442 -14.69 21.15 17.14
N ARG A 443 -14.83 19.90 16.63
CA ARG A 443 -13.77 18.88 16.59
C ARG A 443 -12.98 18.87 15.29
N ASP A 444 -13.57 19.37 14.18
CA ASP A 444 -13.01 19.24 12.83
C ASP A 444 -12.94 20.56 12.04
N ASN A 445 -13.32 21.70 12.67
CA ASN A 445 -13.47 22.95 11.96
C ASN A 445 -12.12 23.50 11.48
N LYS A 446 -11.77 23.15 10.22
CA LYS A 446 -10.62 23.70 9.49
C LYS A 446 -9.37 23.77 10.37
N GLN A 447 -8.87 22.63 10.78
CA GLN A 447 -7.87 22.53 11.84
C GLN A 447 -6.57 23.26 11.53
N ILE A 448 -6.15 23.35 10.26
CA ILE A 448 -5.00 24.19 9.87
C ILE A 448 -5.30 25.65 10.14
N GLU A 449 -6.42 26.18 9.67
CA GLU A 449 -6.83 27.57 9.97
C GLU A 449 -6.99 27.79 11.47
N ALA A 450 -7.62 26.84 12.19
CA ALA A 450 -7.87 26.93 13.62
C ALA A 450 -6.59 27.10 14.44
N PHE A 451 -5.52 26.37 14.12
CA PHE A 451 -4.31 26.34 14.93
C PHE A 451 -3.21 27.30 14.44
N TRP A 452 -3.16 27.65 13.16
CA TRP A 452 -2.08 28.49 12.60
C TRP A 452 -2.50 29.88 12.15
N LYS A 453 -3.79 30.20 12.07
CA LYS A 453 -4.26 31.55 11.79
C LYS A 453 -4.19 32.40 13.05
N ARG A 454 -3.37 33.45 13.05
CA ARG A 454 -3.15 34.34 14.22
C ARG A 454 -4.43 34.94 14.84
N SER A 455 -5.47 35.15 14.05
CA SER A 455 -6.75 35.68 14.53
C SER A 455 -7.71 34.60 15.07
N SER A 456 -7.35 33.34 15.00
CA SER A 456 -8.15 32.24 15.55
C SER A 456 -8.12 32.25 17.07
N SER A 457 -9.25 31.95 17.70
CA SER A 457 -9.34 31.80 19.17
C SER A 457 -8.55 30.59 19.70
N THR A 458 -8.25 29.63 18.82
CA THR A 458 -7.49 28.41 19.11
C THR A 458 -6.05 28.47 18.58
N TYR A 459 -5.58 29.66 18.19
CA TYR A 459 -4.23 29.85 17.66
C TYR A 459 -3.15 29.36 18.62
N ILE A 460 -2.25 28.54 18.10
CA ILE A 460 -1.06 28.00 18.78
C ILE A 460 0.19 28.03 17.91
N GLY A 461 0.09 28.48 16.67
CA GLY A 461 1.20 28.52 15.71
C GLY A 461 2.42 29.36 16.13
N GLY A 462 2.37 30.00 17.31
CA GLY A 462 3.49 30.74 17.91
C GLY A 462 4.24 29.98 19.02
N LEU A 463 3.82 28.73 19.33
CA LEU A 463 4.53 27.90 20.32
C LEU A 463 5.86 27.42 19.71
N THR A 464 6.92 27.41 20.50
CA THR A 464 8.28 27.08 20.03
C THR A 464 8.48 25.58 19.89
N SER A 465 7.77 24.80 20.68
CA SER A 465 7.77 23.33 20.59
C SER A 465 6.70 22.76 19.66
N LEU A 466 5.85 23.59 19.04
CA LEU A 466 4.93 23.11 18.02
C LEU A 466 5.68 22.82 16.72
N ALA A 467 5.51 21.64 16.14
CA ALA A 467 5.98 21.36 14.79
C ALA A 467 5.24 22.25 13.78
N PRO A 468 5.93 22.83 12.79
CA PRO A 468 5.26 23.58 11.72
C PRO A 468 4.61 22.65 10.68
N VAL A 469 3.95 21.60 11.15
CA VAL A 469 3.41 20.50 10.38
C VAL A 469 2.01 20.16 10.88
N ALA A 470 1.07 19.97 9.98
CA ALA A 470 -0.27 19.47 10.27
C ALA A 470 -0.32 17.96 10.01
N ALA A 471 -0.59 17.18 11.05
CA ALA A 471 -0.72 15.73 10.97
C ALA A 471 -2.16 15.29 10.71
N GLY A 472 -2.35 14.30 9.86
CA GLY A 472 -3.67 13.74 9.59
C GLY A 472 -3.61 12.40 8.85
N HIS A 473 -4.72 11.69 8.92
CA HIS A 473 -4.91 10.35 8.39
C HIS A 473 -5.60 10.39 7.04
N GLY A 474 -5.27 9.44 6.18
CA GLY A 474 -5.82 9.35 4.82
C GLY A 474 -7.22 8.74 4.73
N TYR A 475 -7.87 8.38 5.84
CA TYR A 475 -9.15 7.66 5.84
C TYR A 475 -10.30 8.47 5.24
N TRP A 476 -11.22 7.78 4.54
CA TRP A 476 -12.38 8.33 3.83
C TRP A 476 -12.05 9.35 2.74
N THR A 477 -10.82 9.32 2.23
CA THR A 477 -10.33 10.21 1.17
C THR A 477 -9.77 9.49 -0.03
N VAL A 478 -10.10 8.18 -0.19
CA VAL A 478 -9.45 7.26 -1.12
C VAL A 478 -10.41 6.56 -2.10
N GLY A 479 -11.69 6.91 -2.13
CA GLY A 479 -12.73 6.19 -2.87
C GLY A 479 -12.63 6.28 -4.39
N SER A 480 -12.11 7.38 -4.95
CA SER A 480 -11.92 7.57 -6.40
C SER A 480 -10.65 8.38 -6.69
N ASP A 481 -10.21 8.36 -7.94
CA ASP A 481 -9.02 9.11 -8.38
C ASP A 481 -9.24 10.63 -8.30
N GLU A 482 -10.45 11.09 -8.57
CA GLU A 482 -10.83 12.50 -8.43
C GLU A 482 -10.79 12.92 -6.96
N LEU A 483 -11.34 12.09 -6.06
CA LEU A 483 -11.35 12.38 -4.62
C LEU A 483 -9.91 12.39 -4.07
N LEU A 484 -9.08 11.41 -4.48
CA LEU A 484 -7.67 11.37 -4.13
C LEU A 484 -6.98 12.69 -4.47
N ARG A 485 -7.10 13.13 -5.71
CA ARG A 485 -6.51 14.39 -6.20
C ARG A 485 -7.05 15.60 -5.46
N GLU A 486 -8.38 15.75 -5.42
CA GLU A 486 -9.05 16.92 -4.84
C GLU A 486 -8.65 17.15 -3.38
N VAL A 487 -8.65 16.09 -2.56
CA VAL A 487 -8.33 16.23 -1.14
C VAL A 487 -6.86 16.60 -0.94
N ARG A 488 -5.92 15.99 -1.69
CA ARG A 488 -4.48 16.29 -1.58
C ARG A 488 -4.16 17.71 -2.03
N GLU A 489 -4.75 18.17 -3.11
CA GLU A 489 -4.61 19.57 -3.57
C GLU A 489 -5.14 20.55 -2.52
N LYS A 490 -6.33 20.31 -1.97
CA LYS A 490 -6.93 21.21 -0.98
C LYS A 490 -6.15 21.28 0.33
N VAL A 491 -5.67 20.17 0.85
CA VAL A 491 -4.90 20.18 2.11
C VAL A 491 -3.55 20.85 1.91
N ARG A 492 -2.85 20.58 0.80
CA ARG A 492 -1.61 21.28 0.41
C ARG A 492 -1.82 22.80 0.33
N ASP A 493 -2.85 23.21 -0.41
CA ASP A 493 -3.11 24.62 -0.66
C ASP A 493 -3.55 25.36 0.62
N GLU A 494 -4.27 24.68 1.52
CA GLU A 494 -4.61 25.24 2.83
C GLU A 494 -3.36 25.40 3.70
N ALA A 495 -2.52 24.37 3.79
CA ALA A 495 -1.28 24.39 4.57
C ALA A 495 -0.30 25.48 4.09
N ALA A 496 -0.18 25.66 2.78
CA ALA A 496 0.67 26.67 2.17
C ALA A 496 0.29 28.10 2.58
N LYS A 497 -1.00 28.40 2.84
CA LYS A 497 -1.45 29.73 3.29
C LYS A 497 -0.84 30.14 4.64
N TYR A 498 -0.47 29.19 5.44
CA TYR A 498 0.04 29.42 6.79
C TYR A 498 1.52 29.05 6.94
N GLY A 499 2.18 28.59 5.86
CA GLY A 499 3.56 28.13 5.88
C GLY A 499 3.75 26.87 6.71
N VAL A 500 2.78 25.96 6.66
CA VAL A 500 2.74 24.69 7.39
C VAL A 500 2.89 23.56 6.37
N GLU A 501 3.68 22.55 6.72
CA GLU A 501 3.78 21.30 5.97
C GLU A 501 2.66 20.32 6.37
N VAL A 502 2.53 19.20 5.68
CA VAL A 502 1.54 18.17 5.96
C VAL A 502 2.23 16.81 6.10
N MET A 503 1.84 16.04 7.12
CA MET A 503 2.21 14.64 7.30
C MET A 503 0.99 13.74 7.19
N GLN A 504 1.12 12.63 6.48
CA GLN A 504 0.22 11.49 6.59
C GLN A 504 0.80 10.55 7.66
N THR A 505 0.21 10.56 8.84
CA THR A 505 0.75 9.88 10.04
C THR A 505 0.12 8.52 10.28
N GLU A 506 -0.99 8.21 9.58
CA GLU A 506 -1.64 6.92 9.71
C GLU A 506 -2.54 6.61 8.52
N TRP A 507 -2.34 5.45 7.88
CA TRP A 507 -3.27 4.90 6.90
C TRP A 507 -3.14 3.38 6.78
N SER A 508 -4.28 2.73 6.62
CA SER A 508 -4.44 1.37 6.10
C SER A 508 -5.70 1.29 5.25
N MET A 509 -5.93 0.18 4.57
CA MET A 509 -7.10 0.03 3.69
C MET A 509 -8.36 -0.30 4.52
N LEU A 510 -8.76 0.62 5.39
CA LEU A 510 -9.90 0.50 6.28
C LEU A 510 -11.24 0.76 5.57
N ASP A 511 -11.24 1.70 4.63
CA ASP A 511 -12.43 2.16 3.93
C ASP A 511 -13.06 1.06 3.04
N ASP A 512 -14.22 1.36 2.45
CA ASP A 512 -14.81 0.54 1.40
C ASP A 512 -13.82 0.37 0.22
N PRO A 513 -13.93 -0.71 -0.57
CA PRO A 513 -13.06 -0.91 -1.72
C PRO A 513 -13.07 0.32 -2.63
N PRO A 514 -11.90 0.83 -3.06
CA PRO A 514 -11.82 1.96 -3.99
C PRO A 514 -12.22 1.54 -5.41
N SER A 515 -13.43 1.03 -5.57
CA SER A 515 -13.94 0.38 -6.78
C SER A 515 -14.06 1.29 -8.00
N THR A 516 -13.98 2.60 -7.80
CA THR A 516 -13.92 3.59 -8.89
C THR A 516 -12.50 4.09 -9.15
N SER A 517 -11.52 3.60 -8.40
CA SER A 517 -10.11 3.88 -8.67
C SER A 517 -9.57 2.87 -9.69
N ALA A 518 -8.94 3.37 -10.73
CA ALA A 518 -8.36 2.52 -11.76
C ALA A 518 -7.33 1.54 -11.18
N GLY A 519 -7.36 0.31 -11.67
CA GLY A 519 -6.45 -0.76 -11.25
C GLY A 519 -6.86 -1.49 -9.98
N PHE A 520 -7.96 -1.11 -9.29
CA PHE A 520 -8.47 -1.85 -8.15
C PHE A 520 -9.78 -2.59 -8.50
N PRO A 521 -9.97 -3.85 -8.07
CA PRO A 521 -11.19 -4.61 -8.35
C PRO A 521 -12.41 -4.07 -7.57
N SER A 522 -13.61 -4.51 -7.97
CA SER A 522 -14.87 -4.01 -7.42
C SER A 522 -15.11 -4.38 -5.95
N SER A 523 -14.40 -5.38 -5.44
CA SER A 523 -14.55 -5.87 -4.07
C SER A 523 -13.23 -6.38 -3.49
N TYR A 524 -13.14 -6.44 -2.17
CA TYR A 524 -11.97 -7.05 -1.50
C TYR A 524 -11.87 -8.57 -1.73
N SER A 525 -12.99 -9.25 -2.00
CA SER A 525 -12.94 -10.67 -2.34
C SER A 525 -12.22 -10.95 -3.65
N GLU A 526 -12.30 -10.01 -4.59
CA GLU A 526 -11.61 -10.08 -5.89
C GLU A 526 -10.18 -9.52 -5.84
N ALA A 527 -9.87 -8.68 -4.86
CA ALA A 527 -8.55 -8.08 -4.71
C ALA A 527 -7.50 -9.15 -4.33
N THR A 528 -6.36 -9.10 -4.99
CA THR A 528 -5.17 -9.85 -4.59
C THR A 528 -4.38 -9.06 -3.54
N LYS A 529 -3.44 -9.70 -2.86
CA LYS A 529 -2.51 -9.00 -1.95
C LYS A 529 -1.71 -7.92 -2.69
N MET A 530 -1.36 -8.19 -3.95
CA MET A 530 -0.67 -7.22 -4.78
C MET A 530 -1.59 -6.06 -5.20
N SER A 531 -2.89 -6.28 -5.42
CA SER A 531 -3.85 -5.19 -5.67
C SER A 531 -3.88 -4.19 -4.51
N ILE A 532 -3.92 -4.70 -3.27
CA ILE A 532 -3.93 -3.89 -2.04
C ILE A 532 -2.61 -3.10 -1.91
N ALA A 533 -1.48 -3.77 -2.11
CA ALA A 533 -0.17 -3.14 -2.02
C ALA A 533 0.08 -2.09 -3.11
N LEU A 534 -0.33 -2.34 -4.35
CA LEU A 534 -0.23 -1.36 -5.43
C LEU A 534 -1.09 -0.13 -5.18
N TYR A 535 -2.31 -0.32 -4.64
CA TYR A 535 -3.15 0.81 -4.27
C TYR A 535 -2.50 1.67 -3.17
N MET A 536 -1.86 1.04 -2.17
CA MET A 536 -1.04 1.73 -1.19
C MET A 536 0.11 2.50 -1.87
N GLY A 537 0.82 1.89 -2.82
CA GLY A 537 1.87 2.55 -3.60
C GLY A 537 1.35 3.76 -4.38
N LYS A 538 0.18 3.65 -4.99
CA LYS A 538 -0.53 4.78 -5.64
C LYS A 538 -0.85 5.89 -4.64
N LEU A 539 -1.36 5.53 -3.47
CA LEU A 539 -1.68 6.50 -2.41
C LEU A 539 -0.44 7.24 -1.94
N ILE A 540 0.67 6.52 -1.68
CA ILE A 540 1.96 7.13 -1.32
C ILE A 540 2.39 8.14 -2.39
N GLN A 541 2.32 7.80 -3.67
CA GLN A 541 2.64 8.72 -4.75
C GLN A 541 1.74 9.97 -4.76
N CYS A 542 0.43 9.79 -4.54
CA CYS A 542 -0.51 10.91 -4.48
C CYS A 542 -0.23 11.83 -3.28
N ASP A 543 0.00 11.25 -2.11
CA ASP A 543 0.31 12.00 -0.88
C ASP A 543 1.61 12.81 -1.04
N LEU A 544 2.66 12.18 -1.58
CA LEU A 544 3.95 12.82 -1.77
C LEU A 544 3.98 13.82 -2.93
N CYS A 545 3.34 13.51 -4.07
CA CYS A 545 3.46 14.32 -5.29
C CYS A 545 2.37 15.37 -5.45
N ILE A 546 1.13 15.06 -5.05
CA ILE A 546 -0.01 15.99 -5.15
C ILE A 546 -0.16 16.75 -3.83
N GLY A 547 -0.09 16.05 -2.69
CA GLY A 547 -0.22 16.60 -1.34
C GLY A 547 1.03 17.33 -0.84
N ASN A 548 2.18 17.14 -1.47
CA ASN A 548 3.49 17.59 -0.97
C ASN A 548 3.77 17.18 0.48
N MET A 549 3.26 16.00 0.88
CA MET A 549 3.44 15.54 2.25
C MET A 549 4.90 15.18 2.52
N VAL A 550 5.34 15.48 3.75
CA VAL A 550 6.74 15.33 4.16
C VAL A 550 7.02 14.03 4.92
N ALA A 551 5.99 13.31 5.33
CA ALA A 551 6.12 11.98 5.94
C ALA A 551 4.92 11.11 5.59
N TRP A 552 5.13 9.77 5.67
CA TRP A 552 4.10 8.79 5.44
C TRP A 552 4.25 7.59 6.37
N SER A 553 3.19 7.24 7.13
CA SER A 553 3.19 6.13 8.08
C SER A 553 2.01 5.18 7.86
N TYR A 554 2.29 3.89 8.04
CA TYR A 554 1.32 2.81 7.89
C TYR A 554 0.69 2.39 9.22
N TRP A 555 -0.61 2.08 9.20
CA TRP A 555 -1.35 1.43 10.27
C TRP A 555 -1.71 -0.01 9.88
N THR A 556 -1.10 -1.06 10.43
CA THR A 556 -0.07 -1.10 11.48
C THR A 556 1.06 -2.04 11.04
N ALA A 557 2.19 -2.06 11.74
CA ALA A 557 3.32 -2.93 11.37
C ALA A 557 2.93 -4.41 11.39
N PHE A 558 2.25 -4.87 12.44
CA PHE A 558 1.89 -6.27 12.65
C PHE A 558 0.40 -6.43 12.92
N ALA A 559 -0.26 -7.35 12.24
CA ALA A 559 -1.60 -7.80 12.60
C ALA A 559 -1.86 -9.22 12.13
N GLN A 560 -2.84 -9.87 12.76
CA GLN A 560 -3.42 -11.12 12.29
C GLN A 560 -4.31 -10.84 11.08
N GLU A 561 -4.33 -11.75 10.10
CA GLU A 561 -5.32 -11.74 9.03
C GLU A 561 -6.61 -12.39 9.54
N LYS A 562 -7.63 -11.60 9.76
CA LYS A 562 -8.93 -12.06 10.24
C LYS A 562 -10.00 -11.85 9.16
N TRP A 563 -10.94 -12.77 9.06
CA TRP A 563 -12.16 -12.65 8.22
C TRP A 563 -11.87 -12.41 6.73
N GLY A 564 -10.83 -13.03 6.18
CA GLY A 564 -10.46 -12.91 4.76
C GLY A 564 -10.03 -11.51 4.33
N GLN A 565 -9.53 -10.71 5.28
CA GLN A 565 -9.15 -9.31 5.02
C GLN A 565 -7.81 -9.16 4.32
N LYS A 566 -7.09 -10.25 4.09
CA LYS A 566 -5.77 -10.26 3.42
C LYS A 566 -4.76 -9.30 4.11
N ASN A 567 -3.95 -8.59 3.36
CA ASN A 567 -2.97 -7.64 3.88
C ASN A 567 -3.50 -6.20 4.05
N ARG A 568 -4.80 -6.03 4.27
CA ARG A 568 -5.40 -4.68 4.37
C ARG A 568 -4.86 -3.84 5.51
N PHE A 569 -4.50 -4.48 6.64
CA PHE A 569 -4.22 -3.79 7.90
C PHE A 569 -2.80 -4.04 8.45
N HIS A 570 -1.92 -4.71 7.71
CA HIS A 570 -0.59 -5.03 8.20
C HIS A 570 0.49 -4.95 7.11
N LEU A 571 1.71 -4.70 7.53
CA LEU A 571 2.92 -4.91 6.74
C LEU A 571 3.40 -6.36 6.87
N ILE A 572 3.37 -6.87 8.09
CA ILE A 572 3.79 -8.21 8.47
C ILE A 572 2.60 -8.94 9.09
N ARG A 573 2.22 -10.06 8.47
CA ARG A 573 1.17 -10.93 8.98
C ARG A 573 1.67 -11.76 10.15
N VAL A 574 0.85 -11.82 11.18
CA VAL A 574 1.05 -12.67 12.35
C VAL A 574 0.23 -13.93 12.19
N ASN A 575 0.89 -15.09 12.18
CA ASN A 575 0.26 -16.40 12.11
C ASN A 575 0.37 -17.06 13.48
N THR A 576 -0.75 -17.28 14.13
CA THR A 576 -0.81 -17.87 15.48
C THR A 576 -0.98 -19.37 15.42
N THR A 577 -0.64 -20.05 16.51
CA THR A 577 -0.81 -21.50 16.62
C THR A 577 -2.30 -21.86 16.56
N GLY A 578 -2.65 -22.83 15.73
CA GLY A 578 -4.04 -23.26 15.54
C GLY A 578 -4.80 -22.55 14.43
N ASP A 579 -4.14 -21.66 13.68
CA ASP A 579 -4.72 -21.04 12.50
C ASP A 579 -5.15 -22.09 11.47
N THR A 580 -6.32 -21.84 10.85
CA THR A 580 -6.85 -22.67 9.79
C THR A 580 -6.95 -21.87 8.49
N GLY A 581 -6.18 -22.28 7.48
CA GLY A 581 -6.21 -21.62 6.17
C GLY A 581 -5.53 -20.26 6.14
N GLU A 582 -6.15 -19.28 5.47
CA GLU A 582 -5.60 -17.93 5.29
C GLU A 582 -5.92 -16.98 6.46
N GLU A 583 -6.87 -17.35 7.32
CA GLU A 583 -7.29 -16.52 8.44
C GLU A 583 -6.56 -16.93 9.71
N SER A 584 -5.90 -15.97 10.35
CA SER A 584 -5.23 -16.13 11.63
C SER A 584 -6.14 -15.62 12.74
N ASN A 585 -6.64 -16.53 13.58
CA ASN A 585 -7.58 -16.24 14.66
C ASN A 585 -7.14 -16.82 16.02
N GLY A 586 -5.95 -17.41 16.12
CA GLY A 586 -5.42 -17.98 17.35
C GLY A 586 -5.06 -16.91 18.38
N ASP A 587 -4.83 -17.34 19.63
CA ASP A 587 -4.39 -16.48 20.71
C ASP A 587 -2.91 -16.08 20.48
N LEU A 588 -2.63 -14.78 20.51
CA LEU A 588 -1.29 -14.24 20.38
C LEU A 588 -0.36 -14.70 21.51
N LYS A 589 -0.90 -15.00 22.68
CA LYS A 589 -0.13 -15.50 23.84
C LYS A 589 0.41 -16.91 23.66
N ASP A 590 -0.13 -17.66 22.70
CA ASP A 590 0.39 -18.97 22.33
C ASP A 590 1.62 -18.87 21.41
N GLY A 591 2.04 -17.65 21.05
CA GLY A 591 3.10 -17.39 20.09
C GLY A 591 2.68 -17.68 18.66
N GLY A 592 3.67 -17.76 17.76
CA GLY A 592 3.37 -17.98 16.35
C GLY A 592 4.57 -17.70 15.43
N THR A 593 4.28 -17.42 14.17
CA THR A 593 5.27 -17.07 13.15
C THR A 593 4.88 -15.80 12.41
N LEU A 594 5.87 -15.12 11.85
CA LEU A 594 5.69 -13.89 11.08
C LEU A 594 5.88 -14.15 9.58
N THR A 595 5.08 -13.48 8.76
CA THR A 595 5.18 -13.51 7.29
C THR A 595 5.14 -12.09 6.75
N ALA A 596 6.17 -11.69 6.01
CA ALA A 596 6.19 -10.40 5.31
C ALA A 596 5.22 -10.43 4.14
N ASP A 597 4.26 -9.50 4.11
CA ASP A 597 3.30 -9.37 3.01
C ASP A 597 3.71 -8.29 1.99
N LYS A 598 3.00 -8.20 0.87
CA LYS A 598 3.33 -7.29 -0.24
C LYS A 598 3.36 -5.81 0.18
N ASN A 599 2.53 -5.40 1.14
CA ASN A 599 2.55 -4.03 1.68
C ASN A 599 3.92 -3.65 2.24
N LEU A 600 4.56 -4.57 2.99
CA LEU A 600 5.91 -4.30 3.51
C LEU A 600 6.87 -3.93 2.40
N TRP A 601 6.92 -4.74 1.35
CA TRP A 601 7.90 -4.58 0.29
C TRP A 601 7.59 -3.39 -0.65
N VAL A 602 6.30 -3.08 -0.87
CA VAL A 602 5.90 -1.87 -1.60
C VAL A 602 6.25 -0.61 -0.81
N LEU A 603 6.00 -0.58 0.51
CA LEU A 603 6.47 0.53 1.34
C LEU A 603 8.00 0.64 1.28
N GLY A 604 8.69 -0.50 1.28
CA GLY A 604 10.15 -0.58 1.16
C GLY A 604 10.70 0.02 -0.15
N ASN A 605 9.95 0.00 -1.24
CA ASN A 605 10.34 0.69 -2.48
C ASN A 605 10.51 2.20 -2.27
N PHE A 606 9.85 2.77 -1.28
CA PHE A 606 10.01 4.17 -0.88
C PHE A 606 10.98 4.30 0.30
N SER A 607 10.66 3.73 1.44
CA SER A 607 11.32 3.98 2.73
C SER A 607 12.79 3.57 2.77
N ARG A 608 13.17 2.48 2.05
CA ARG A 608 14.54 1.97 2.06
C ARG A 608 15.52 2.91 1.33
N PHE A 609 15.04 3.64 0.34
CA PHE A 609 15.89 4.42 -0.57
C PHE A 609 15.68 5.93 -0.43
N ILE A 610 14.47 6.40 -0.15
CA ILE A 610 14.19 7.80 0.12
C ILE A 610 14.35 8.02 1.62
N ARG A 611 15.44 8.63 2.03
CA ARG A 611 15.80 8.81 3.45
C ARG A 611 15.44 10.22 3.95
N PRO A 612 15.36 10.43 5.27
CA PRO A 612 15.23 11.78 5.84
C PRO A 612 16.22 12.76 5.24
N GLY A 613 15.73 13.93 4.83
CA GLY A 613 16.51 14.95 4.16
C GLY A 613 16.56 14.88 2.63
N PHE A 614 16.08 13.79 1.99
CA PHE A 614 15.92 13.76 0.54
C PHE A 614 14.88 14.79 0.10
N LYS A 615 15.19 15.48 -0.99
CA LYS A 615 14.34 16.52 -1.55
C LYS A 615 13.64 16.02 -2.81
N ARG A 616 12.31 16.15 -2.88
CA ARG A 616 11.60 15.83 -4.12
C ARG A 616 12.01 16.79 -5.23
N ILE A 617 12.32 16.25 -6.39
CA ILE A 617 12.63 16.97 -7.62
C ILE A 617 11.59 16.66 -8.70
N SER A 618 11.59 17.44 -9.79
CA SER A 618 10.62 17.23 -10.88
C SER A 618 10.86 15.89 -11.58
N LEU A 619 9.77 15.19 -11.83
CA LEU A 619 9.67 14.06 -12.74
C LEU A 619 8.43 14.28 -13.61
N GLU A 620 8.63 14.47 -14.91
CA GLU A 620 7.55 14.64 -15.88
C GLU A 620 7.33 13.35 -16.68
N GLY A 621 6.10 13.08 -17.13
CA GLY A 621 5.74 11.93 -17.98
C GLY A 621 5.40 10.64 -17.23
N ALA A 622 5.20 10.69 -15.92
CA ALA A 622 4.74 9.57 -15.10
C ALA A 622 3.72 10.05 -14.04
N ASP A 623 2.60 10.58 -14.50
CA ASP A 623 1.52 11.15 -13.69
C ASP A 623 0.12 10.61 -14.05
N GLU A 624 0.10 9.45 -14.72
CA GLU A 624 -1.12 8.76 -15.14
C GLU A 624 -1.75 8.00 -13.95
N MET A 625 -2.80 8.59 -13.36
CA MET A 625 -3.48 8.04 -12.17
C MET A 625 -4.02 6.60 -12.35
N ASP A 626 -4.25 6.19 -13.58
CA ASP A 626 -4.80 4.89 -13.95
C ASP A 626 -3.76 3.91 -14.52
N ALA A 627 -2.53 4.34 -14.73
CA ALA A 627 -1.52 3.52 -15.39
C ALA A 627 -0.13 3.59 -14.74
N LEU A 628 0.55 4.75 -14.78
CA LEU A 628 1.93 4.91 -14.33
C LEU A 628 2.10 6.18 -13.51
N LEU A 629 2.45 6.02 -12.24
CA LEU A 629 2.80 7.12 -11.35
C LEU A 629 4.30 7.06 -11.01
N GLY A 630 4.94 8.23 -10.93
CA GLY A 630 6.34 8.34 -10.60
C GLY A 630 6.68 9.52 -9.72
N SER A 631 7.79 9.41 -8.98
CA SER A 631 8.42 10.49 -8.22
C SER A 631 9.93 10.39 -8.29
N ALA A 632 10.63 11.51 -8.15
CA ALA A 632 12.09 11.56 -8.09
C ALA A 632 12.57 12.38 -6.89
N TRP A 633 13.68 11.95 -6.29
CA TRP A 633 14.19 12.45 -5.02
C TRP A 633 15.71 12.58 -5.09
N MET A 634 16.25 13.71 -4.66
CA MET A 634 17.68 14.01 -4.61
C MET A 634 18.19 13.85 -3.19
N SER A 635 19.30 13.15 -3.01
CA SER A 635 19.99 13.04 -1.72
C SER A 635 20.47 14.41 -1.21
N PRO A 636 20.65 14.60 0.11
CA PRO A 636 21.10 15.88 0.67
C PRO A 636 22.50 16.34 0.16
N ASP A 637 23.36 15.39 -0.20
CA ASP A 637 24.70 15.64 -0.74
C ASP A 637 24.74 15.72 -2.28
N GLU A 638 23.56 15.62 -2.91
CA GLU A 638 23.37 15.65 -4.37
C GLU A 638 24.15 14.57 -5.13
N SER A 639 24.53 13.47 -4.46
CA SER A 639 25.28 12.36 -5.06
C SER A 639 24.38 11.27 -5.66
N GLU A 640 23.10 11.24 -5.27
CA GLU A 640 22.18 10.19 -5.65
C GLU A 640 20.79 10.73 -5.98
N VAL A 641 20.18 10.19 -7.02
CA VAL A 641 18.76 10.38 -7.33
C VAL A 641 18.03 9.05 -7.17
N VAL A 642 16.92 9.06 -6.46
CA VAL A 642 16.01 7.93 -6.34
C VAL A 642 14.73 8.24 -7.08
N ALA A 643 14.38 7.43 -8.09
CA ALA A 643 13.09 7.50 -8.78
C ALA A 643 12.25 6.27 -8.46
N VAL A 644 10.99 6.47 -8.09
CA VAL A 644 10.06 5.39 -7.77
C VAL A 644 8.87 5.43 -8.73
N PHE A 645 8.63 4.32 -9.42
CA PHE A 645 7.53 4.15 -10.36
C PHE A 645 6.53 3.11 -9.86
N VAL A 646 5.24 3.42 -9.96
CA VAL A 646 4.14 2.49 -9.67
C VAL A 646 3.41 2.19 -10.97
N ASN A 647 3.62 1.01 -11.52
CA ASN A 647 2.89 0.51 -12.69
C ASN A 647 1.62 -0.23 -12.22
N LEU A 648 0.49 0.44 -12.31
CA LEU A 648 -0.82 -0.10 -11.92
C LEU A 648 -1.39 -1.07 -12.94
N SER A 649 -0.86 -1.05 -14.16
CA SER A 649 -1.42 -1.76 -15.31
C SER A 649 -1.12 -3.25 -15.26
N ALA A 650 -2.02 -4.04 -15.80
CA ALA A 650 -1.84 -5.48 -15.94
C ALA A 650 -0.76 -5.86 -17.00
N GLY A 651 -0.37 -4.93 -17.88
CA GLY A 651 0.65 -5.11 -18.90
C GLY A 651 2.01 -4.54 -18.51
N ARG A 652 3.06 -5.11 -19.11
CA ARG A 652 4.41 -4.52 -19.06
C ARG A 652 4.45 -3.20 -19.81
N ARG A 653 5.34 -2.29 -19.39
CA ARG A 653 5.50 -0.99 -20.05
C ARG A 653 6.97 -0.63 -20.19
N LYS A 654 7.40 -0.30 -21.39
CA LYS A 654 8.73 0.27 -21.61
C LYS A 654 8.74 1.73 -21.20
N LEU A 655 9.76 2.10 -20.46
CA LEU A 655 10.01 3.46 -19.99
C LEU A 655 11.38 3.92 -20.50
N ASP A 656 11.39 5.05 -21.19
CA ASP A 656 12.63 5.80 -21.49
C ASP A 656 12.79 6.90 -20.45
N LEU A 657 13.71 6.70 -19.51
CA LEU A 657 13.97 7.64 -18.41
C LEU A 657 15.19 8.49 -18.77
N SER A 658 15.01 9.80 -18.80
CA SER A 658 16.08 10.77 -19.07
C SER A 658 16.30 11.72 -17.91
N MET A 659 17.47 12.34 -17.88
CA MET A 659 17.82 13.40 -16.92
C MET A 659 18.07 14.69 -17.70
N ALA A 660 17.43 15.79 -17.27
CA ALA A 660 17.62 17.12 -17.90
C ALA A 660 19.06 17.65 -17.69
N SER A 661 19.71 17.22 -16.61
CA SER A 661 21.09 17.56 -16.29
C SER A 661 21.75 16.45 -15.45
N GLY A 662 23.08 16.37 -15.49
CA GLY A 662 23.85 15.32 -14.81
C GLY A 662 23.96 14.04 -15.65
N TYR A 663 24.84 13.15 -15.20
CA TYR A 663 25.06 11.86 -15.83
C TYR A 663 25.01 10.75 -14.78
N ALA A 664 24.37 9.64 -15.11
CA ALA A 664 24.34 8.46 -14.26
C ALA A 664 25.70 7.74 -14.34
N GLU A 665 26.39 7.60 -13.21
CA GLU A 665 27.57 6.76 -13.08
C GLU A 665 27.16 5.29 -12.92
N LYS A 666 26.15 5.04 -12.08
CA LYS A 666 25.66 3.71 -11.78
C LYS A 666 24.15 3.73 -11.57
N VAL A 667 23.49 2.72 -12.12
CA VAL A 667 22.03 2.50 -11.94
C VAL A 667 21.82 1.17 -11.24
N ARG A 668 20.98 1.16 -10.22
CA ARG A 668 20.49 -0.04 -9.53
C ARG A 668 18.98 0.02 -9.49
N THR A 669 18.31 -1.08 -9.80
CA THR A 669 16.86 -1.11 -9.86
C THR A 669 16.32 -2.21 -8.96
N TYR A 670 15.34 -1.89 -8.14
CA TYR A 670 14.71 -2.79 -7.19
C TYR A 670 13.22 -2.90 -7.51
N VAL A 671 12.72 -4.12 -7.50
CA VAL A 671 11.35 -4.42 -7.96
C VAL A 671 10.57 -5.15 -6.90
N THR A 672 9.36 -4.66 -6.67
CA THR A 672 8.29 -5.41 -5.99
C THR A 672 7.16 -5.63 -6.97
N ASP A 673 6.83 -6.89 -7.23
CA ASP A 673 5.72 -7.30 -8.08
C ASP A 673 5.08 -8.61 -7.55
N ARG A 674 4.36 -9.32 -8.39
CA ARG A 674 3.73 -10.60 -8.03
C ARG A 674 4.73 -11.62 -7.49
N GLY A 675 5.89 -11.74 -8.13
CA GLY A 675 6.91 -12.75 -7.84
C GLY A 675 8.09 -12.27 -7.00
N ARG A 676 8.32 -10.95 -6.94
CA ARG A 676 9.49 -10.34 -6.30
C ARG A 676 9.10 -9.45 -5.14
N ASN A 677 10.02 -9.33 -4.18
CA ASN A 677 9.86 -8.54 -2.96
C ASN A 677 11.10 -7.65 -2.81
N LEU A 678 11.03 -6.40 -3.29
CA LEU A 678 12.11 -5.43 -3.23
C LEU A 678 13.46 -6.01 -3.74
N GLN A 679 13.38 -6.78 -4.80
CA GLN A 679 14.52 -7.54 -5.32
C GLN A 679 15.33 -6.72 -6.32
N LEU A 680 16.66 -6.79 -6.23
CA LEU A 680 17.58 -6.19 -7.21
C LEU A 680 17.36 -6.85 -8.59
N ASP A 681 17.06 -6.01 -9.59
CA ASP A 681 16.92 -6.46 -10.98
C ASP A 681 18.11 -5.99 -11.81
N THR A 682 19.00 -6.91 -12.14
CA THR A 682 20.21 -6.63 -12.91
C THR A 682 19.95 -6.40 -14.40
N SER A 683 18.74 -6.71 -14.90
CA SER A 683 18.34 -6.46 -16.27
C SER A 683 17.88 -5.02 -16.52
N LEU A 684 17.45 -4.32 -15.48
CA LEU A 684 16.93 -2.95 -15.51
C LEU A 684 17.98 -1.90 -15.10
N GLN A 685 19.20 -2.00 -15.60
CA GLN A 685 20.30 -1.06 -15.26
C GLN A 685 20.52 0.02 -16.31
N ASN A 686 19.73 0.04 -17.38
CA ASN A 686 19.80 1.06 -18.42
C ASN A 686 18.55 1.94 -18.33
N LEU A 687 18.74 3.25 -18.16
CA LEU A 687 17.63 4.22 -18.08
C LEU A 687 16.82 4.28 -19.39
N HIS A 688 17.43 3.94 -20.52
CA HIS A 688 16.74 3.85 -21.80
C HIS A 688 16.12 2.47 -22.00
N ASN A 689 14.86 2.43 -22.41
CA ASN A 689 14.11 1.20 -22.66
C ASN A 689 13.98 0.27 -21.43
N MET A 690 13.78 0.83 -20.25
CA MET A 690 13.48 0.04 -19.06
C MET A 690 12.13 -0.67 -19.25
N GLU A 691 12.08 -1.99 -19.14
CA GLU A 691 10.82 -2.73 -19.18
C GLU A 691 10.24 -2.85 -17.77
N LEU A 692 9.38 -1.92 -17.39
CA LEU A 692 8.66 -1.97 -16.11
C LEU A 692 7.71 -3.17 -16.11
N PRO A 693 7.85 -4.09 -15.15
CA PRO A 693 6.95 -5.24 -15.06
C PRO A 693 5.49 -4.82 -14.85
N ALA A 694 4.58 -5.66 -15.27
CA ALA A 694 3.17 -5.50 -14.97
C ALA A 694 2.92 -5.46 -13.47
N ARG A 695 2.00 -4.59 -13.02
CA ARG A 695 1.57 -4.54 -11.61
C ARG A 695 2.76 -4.55 -10.63
N SER A 696 3.60 -3.52 -10.73
CA SER A 696 4.87 -3.47 -9.99
C SER A 696 5.13 -2.10 -9.38
N VAL A 697 5.97 -2.09 -8.36
CA VAL A 697 6.66 -0.88 -7.89
C VAL A 697 8.14 -1.06 -8.17
N VAL A 698 8.71 -0.09 -8.87
CA VAL A 698 10.09 -0.12 -9.34
C VAL A 698 10.84 1.09 -8.79
N THR A 699 11.90 0.86 -8.03
CA THR A 699 12.78 1.90 -7.51
C THR A 699 14.08 1.89 -8.28
N VAL A 700 14.41 3.02 -8.87
CA VAL A 700 15.64 3.25 -9.63
C VAL A 700 16.55 4.15 -8.81
N VAL A 701 17.67 3.63 -8.39
CA VAL A 701 18.71 4.36 -7.64
C VAL A 701 19.83 4.72 -8.60
N ILE A 702 20.02 6.01 -8.82
CA ILE A 702 20.97 6.58 -9.79
C ILE A 702 22.07 7.29 -9.01
N SER A 703 23.29 6.72 -8.97
CA SER A 703 24.44 7.43 -8.48
C SER A 703 24.91 8.40 -9.56
N LEU A 704 25.14 9.65 -9.18
CA LEU A 704 25.55 10.71 -10.10
C LEU A 704 27.07 10.80 -10.20
N GLU A 705 27.59 11.10 -11.39
CA GLU A 705 28.99 11.50 -11.52
C GLU A 705 29.22 12.81 -10.75
N ASP A 706 30.32 12.89 -10.02
CA ASP A 706 30.71 14.13 -9.35
C ASP A 706 30.60 15.32 -10.32
N ALA A 707 29.82 16.36 -9.95
CA ALA A 707 29.56 17.55 -10.77
C ALA A 707 30.89 18.29 -11.20
N THR A 708 32.01 17.96 -10.60
CA THR A 708 33.34 18.47 -10.97
C THR A 708 33.87 17.84 -12.27
N GLY A 709 33.24 16.76 -12.79
CA GLY A 709 33.70 16.04 -13.98
C GLY A 709 35.17 15.57 -13.89
N ILE A 710 35.68 15.44 -12.67
CA ILE A 710 37.05 15.08 -12.37
C ILE A 710 37.01 13.75 -11.57
N ALA A 711 36.88 12.66 -12.32
CA ALA A 711 37.11 11.35 -11.72
C ALA A 711 38.54 11.30 -11.17
N ALA A 712 38.72 10.90 -9.89
CA ALA A 712 40.02 10.49 -9.42
C ALA A 712 40.53 9.38 -10.35
N ALA A 713 41.74 9.52 -10.87
CA ALA A 713 42.28 8.62 -11.88
C ALA A 713 42.10 7.16 -11.45
N PRO A 714 41.39 6.31 -12.22
CA PRO A 714 41.42 4.88 -12.01
C PRO A 714 42.88 4.44 -12.27
N GLU A 715 43.40 3.53 -11.44
CA GLU A 715 44.64 2.83 -11.69
C GLU A 715 44.76 2.44 -13.16
N GLN A 716 45.85 2.79 -13.79
CA GLN A 716 46.11 2.71 -15.23
C GLN A 716 45.51 1.49 -15.90
N ARG A 717 44.35 1.60 -16.56
CA ARG A 717 44.00 0.69 -17.63
C ARG A 717 44.89 0.98 -18.82
N LYS A 718 45.81 0.07 -19.07
CA LYS A 718 46.71 0.10 -20.27
C LYS A 718 45.85 0.23 -21.52
N GLY A 719 45.89 1.37 -22.21
CA GLY A 719 45.43 1.40 -23.58
C GLY A 719 44.94 2.70 -24.20
N HIS A 720 44.52 3.72 -23.47
CA HIS A 720 44.05 4.96 -24.13
C HIS A 720 45.13 6.06 -24.17
N PRO A 721 45.39 6.67 -25.32
CA PRO A 721 46.32 7.81 -25.41
C PRO A 721 45.72 9.02 -24.69
N VAL A 722 46.56 9.72 -23.90
CA VAL A 722 46.20 10.90 -23.13
C VAL A 722 46.55 12.15 -23.93
N TYR A 723 45.63 13.14 -23.95
CA TYR A 723 45.79 14.40 -24.69
C TYR A 723 45.67 15.59 -23.72
N ASP A 724 46.36 16.67 -23.99
CA ASP A 724 46.14 17.95 -23.31
C ASP A 724 44.84 18.61 -23.82
N LEU A 725 44.47 19.73 -23.18
CA LEU A 725 43.22 20.45 -23.57
C LEU A 725 43.32 21.10 -24.97
N GLN A 726 44.49 21.12 -25.60
CA GLN A 726 44.71 21.55 -26.97
C GLN A 726 44.72 20.37 -27.98
N GLY A 727 44.41 19.15 -27.52
CA GLY A 727 44.36 17.96 -28.36
C GLY A 727 45.73 17.33 -28.68
N ARG A 728 46.83 17.72 -28.03
CA ARG A 728 48.14 17.15 -28.25
C ARG A 728 48.31 15.92 -27.36
N ARG A 729 48.79 14.82 -27.94
CA ARG A 729 49.08 13.58 -27.23
C ARG A 729 50.24 13.75 -26.26
N ILE A 730 50.03 13.36 -25.00
CA ILE A 730 51.03 13.46 -23.93
C ILE A 730 51.45 12.04 -23.53
N ALA A 731 52.73 11.73 -23.70
CA ALA A 731 53.28 10.41 -23.37
C ALA A 731 53.47 10.20 -21.86
N ASN A 732 53.83 11.26 -21.12
CA ASN A 732 54.07 11.26 -19.68
C ASN A 732 53.35 12.45 -19.06
N PRO A 733 52.04 12.33 -18.79
CA PRO A 733 51.27 13.42 -18.22
C PRO A 733 51.72 13.72 -16.80
N GLN A 734 52.01 15.02 -16.55
CA GLN A 734 52.36 15.57 -15.23
C GLN A 734 51.06 16.05 -14.53
N LYS A 735 51.17 16.68 -13.34
CA LYS A 735 50.04 17.29 -12.66
C LYS A 735 49.31 18.26 -13.61
N GLY A 736 48.00 18.03 -13.82
CA GLY A 736 47.20 18.83 -14.76
C GLY A 736 45.94 18.13 -15.22
N ILE A 737 45.17 18.79 -16.11
CA ILE A 737 43.93 18.28 -16.70
C ILE A 737 44.19 17.80 -18.11
N TYR A 738 43.74 16.59 -18.44
CA TYR A 738 43.96 15.90 -19.71
C TYR A 738 42.65 15.26 -20.22
N ILE A 739 42.66 14.77 -21.42
CA ILE A 739 41.57 13.98 -22.05
C ILE A 739 42.13 12.59 -22.35
N ALA A 740 41.44 11.54 -21.89
CA ALA A 740 41.77 10.15 -22.17
C ALA A 740 40.51 9.43 -22.65
N GLY A 741 40.42 9.10 -23.93
CA GLY A 741 39.23 8.63 -24.59
C GLY A 741 38.18 9.74 -24.66
N ASP A 742 37.02 9.51 -24.10
CA ASP A 742 35.87 10.44 -23.98
C ASP A 742 35.85 11.22 -22.63
N ARG A 743 36.86 11.04 -21.77
CA ARG A 743 36.84 11.55 -20.37
C ARG A 743 37.93 12.57 -20.09
N LYS A 744 37.61 13.53 -19.20
CA LYS A 744 38.62 14.41 -18.59
C LYS A 744 39.32 13.66 -17.45
N LEU A 745 40.65 13.72 -17.45
CA LEU A 745 41.54 13.14 -16.46
C LEU A 745 42.28 14.25 -15.71
N MET A 746 42.25 14.29 -14.40
CA MET A 746 43.07 15.17 -13.58
C MET A 746 44.14 14.37 -12.85
N LEU A 747 45.37 14.69 -13.09
CA LEU A 747 46.49 14.18 -12.32
C LEU A 747 46.88 15.22 -11.24
N LYS A 748 46.84 14.79 -9.97
CA LYS A 748 47.17 15.62 -8.80
C LYS A 748 48.63 15.73 -8.54
#